data_9179640dc062db5807759ff7a33a6a2b
#
_entry.id   9179640dc062db5807759ff7a33a6a2b
#
_cell.length_a   1.000
_cell.length_b   1.000
_cell.length_c   1.000
_cell.angle_alpha   90.00
_cell.angle_beta   90.00
_cell.angle_gamma   90.00
#
_symmetry.space_group_name_H-M   'P 1'
#
loop_
_entity.id
_entity.type
_entity.pdbx_description
1 polymer ?
#
loop_
_entity_poly.entity_id
_entity_poly.type
_entity_poly.pdbx_seq_one_letter_code
_entity_poly.pdbx_strand_id
1 'polypeptide(L)'
;MSFNHQEIEKKWQSHWEQNKTFKTTEDKGKEKFYALDMFPYPSGAGLHVGHPEGYTATDILSRMKRMQGFNVLHPMGWDAFGLPAEQYALDTGNDPAEFTEQNINTFRRQIKALGFSYDWDREVNTTDPEYYKWTQWIFLKLYEKGLAYIDEVAVNWCPALGTVLANEEVIDGKSERGGHPVERRPMRQWMLKITAYADRLLEDLDLLDWPESLKDMQRNWIGRSEGAEITFNIEGHEGTFTVFTTRPDTLFGATYAVLAPEHQLVDKITTAEQKAAVEKYIDEIKSKSDLERTDLAKDKTGVFTGAYAINPANGEKMPIWIADYVLASYGTGAIMAVPGHDERDYEFAKKFDLEIKEVVAGGNIEKEAYTGDGEHINSEFLNGTNKEEGISKMIAWLEEKGIGTKKVTYRLRDWLFSRQRYWGEPIPIIHWEDGTMSAVPEDQLPLVLPKTTDIKPSGTGESPLANIDDWVNVVDPETGKKGRRETNTMPQWGGSCWYYLRYIDPKNDKALADKEKLKQWLPVDIYIGGAEHAVLHLLYARFWHKVLYDVGVVHTKEPFQKLFNQGMILGENNEKMSKSKGNVVNPDEIVESHGADTLRLYEMFMGPLEASIAWSTNGLDGSRRFLDRIWRLFVNENGSLNEKIKDVENTNLEKVYHQTVKKVTEDYEGLRFNTAISQMMVFINEAYKAEELPTAYVEGFVKMLAPITPHIAEELWAKLGHSESITYAAWPAYDEAKLVDDEVEIVVQVNGKIKAKMMVPADANRETLEQIAMGDVAVKEQIDGKTVRKVIAVPGKLVNIVAN
;
A
#
# COMPACT_ATOMS: atom_id res chain seq x y z
N MET A 1 6.63 17.74 -41.54
CA MET A 1 7.59 17.55 -40.43
C MET A 1 6.98 16.69 -39.35
N SER A 2 7.58 15.56 -39.07
CA SER A 2 7.10 14.73 -37.96
C SER A 2 7.54 15.32 -36.63
N PHE A 3 6.84 14.97 -35.56
CA PHE A 3 7.20 15.33 -34.21
C PHE A 3 8.56 14.71 -33.84
N ASN A 4 9.59 15.53 -33.66
CA ASN A 4 10.92 15.07 -33.25
C ASN A 4 11.03 15.07 -31.74
N HIS A 5 10.68 13.94 -31.12
CA HIS A 5 10.64 13.80 -29.68
C HIS A 5 12.03 13.97 -29.04
N GLN A 6 13.09 13.48 -29.64
CA GLN A 6 14.44 13.55 -29.06
C GLN A 6 14.89 15.00 -28.82
N GLU A 7 14.72 15.84 -29.83
CA GLU A 7 15.06 17.25 -29.74
C GLU A 7 14.18 18.03 -28.78
N ILE A 8 12.89 17.85 -28.90
CA ILE A 8 11.88 18.58 -28.13
C ILE A 8 11.98 18.22 -26.64
N GLU A 9 12.13 16.93 -26.31
CA GLU A 9 12.22 16.47 -24.92
C GLU A 9 13.48 16.98 -24.24
N LYS A 10 14.63 16.93 -24.90
CA LYS A 10 15.88 17.49 -24.36
C LYS A 10 15.79 19.00 -24.13
N LYS A 11 15.23 19.71 -25.10
CA LYS A 11 15.04 21.18 -25.03
C LYS A 11 14.25 21.57 -23.79
N TRP A 12 13.10 20.94 -23.56
CA TRP A 12 12.23 21.33 -22.46
C TRP A 12 12.71 20.81 -21.10
N GLN A 13 13.32 19.65 -21.04
CA GLN A 13 13.97 19.15 -19.82
C GLN A 13 15.08 20.11 -19.37
N SER A 14 15.92 20.59 -20.29
CA SER A 14 16.96 21.59 -19.99
C SER A 14 16.36 22.92 -19.52
N HIS A 15 15.28 23.36 -20.16
CA HIS A 15 14.56 24.58 -19.78
C HIS A 15 14.04 24.49 -18.34
N TRP A 16 13.36 23.40 -18.01
CA TRP A 16 12.82 23.20 -16.65
C TRP A 16 13.91 23.13 -15.58
N GLU A 17 15.02 22.47 -15.90
CA GLU A 17 16.13 22.35 -14.96
C GLU A 17 16.82 23.70 -14.71
N GLN A 18 17.12 24.43 -15.77
CA GLN A 18 17.76 25.74 -15.67
C GLN A 18 16.91 26.78 -14.94
N ASN A 19 15.62 26.76 -15.12
CA ASN A 19 14.68 27.70 -14.52
C ASN A 19 14.11 27.22 -13.20
N LYS A 20 14.44 26.00 -12.76
CA LYS A 20 13.84 25.36 -11.59
C LYS A 20 12.33 25.51 -11.58
N THR A 21 11.72 25.17 -12.72
CA THR A 21 10.31 25.39 -13.01
C THR A 21 9.38 24.76 -11.96
N PHE A 22 9.77 23.64 -11.39
CA PHE A 22 8.95 22.86 -10.44
C PHE A 22 9.33 23.10 -8.98
N LYS A 23 10.12 24.13 -8.71
CA LYS A 23 10.52 24.46 -7.35
C LYS A 23 9.30 24.81 -6.50
N THR A 24 9.18 24.13 -5.36
CA THR A 24 8.17 24.42 -4.37
C THR A 24 8.50 25.72 -3.65
N THR A 25 7.51 26.60 -3.49
CA THR A 25 7.69 27.89 -2.83
C THR A 25 7.10 27.88 -1.42
N GLU A 26 7.48 28.87 -0.62
CA GLU A 26 6.91 29.08 0.72
C GLU A 26 5.63 29.94 0.69
N ASP A 27 4.98 30.05 -0.46
CA ASP A 27 3.79 30.87 -0.64
C ASP A 27 2.59 30.27 0.12
N LYS A 28 2.26 30.90 1.26
CA LYS A 28 1.12 30.53 2.11
C LYS A 28 -0.22 31.08 1.60
N GLY A 29 -0.19 31.95 0.60
CA GLY A 29 -1.39 32.53 -0.01
C GLY A 29 -2.10 31.58 -0.96
N LYS A 30 -1.45 30.48 -1.34
CA LYS A 30 -2.01 29.43 -2.19
C LYS A 30 -2.33 28.21 -1.34
N GLU A 31 -3.40 27.50 -1.69
CA GLU A 31 -3.71 26.21 -1.09
C GLU A 31 -2.62 25.19 -1.44
N LYS A 32 -2.17 24.44 -0.46
CA LYS A 32 -1.11 23.46 -0.66
C LYS A 32 -1.66 22.18 -1.29
N PHE A 33 -0.82 21.51 -2.05
CA PHE A 33 -1.07 20.15 -2.51
C PHE A 33 0.23 19.34 -2.44
N TYR A 34 0.25 18.32 -1.59
CA TYR A 34 1.39 17.45 -1.40
C TYR A 34 1.11 16.11 -2.10
N ALA A 35 1.79 15.88 -3.23
CA ALA A 35 1.69 14.65 -4.00
C ALA A 35 2.93 13.81 -3.76
N LEU A 36 2.73 12.58 -3.29
CA LEU A 36 3.83 11.71 -2.89
C LEU A 36 3.81 10.40 -3.68
N ASP A 37 4.98 10.06 -4.23
CA ASP A 37 5.26 8.72 -4.75
C ASP A 37 5.97 7.89 -3.68
N MET A 38 5.79 6.57 -3.71
CA MET A 38 6.67 5.68 -2.97
C MET A 38 8.04 5.74 -3.62
N PHE A 39 9.04 6.25 -2.90
CA PHE A 39 10.36 6.43 -3.48
C PHE A 39 11.02 5.08 -3.76
N PRO A 40 11.76 4.98 -4.88
CA PRO A 40 12.28 3.70 -5.31
C PRO A 40 13.53 3.28 -4.53
N TYR A 41 13.75 1.95 -4.50
CA TYR A 41 15.02 1.37 -4.17
C TYR A 41 15.91 1.40 -5.44
N PRO A 42 17.06 2.09 -5.43
CA PRO A 42 17.91 2.19 -6.60
C PRO A 42 18.69 0.88 -6.85
N SER A 43 18.12 0.00 -7.66
CA SER A 43 18.74 -1.27 -8.04
C SER A 43 19.71 -1.12 -9.22
N GLY A 44 20.61 -2.10 -9.37
CA GLY A 44 21.59 -2.10 -10.49
C GLY A 44 20.99 -2.20 -11.87
N ALA A 45 19.75 -2.69 -11.98
CA ALA A 45 19.06 -2.83 -13.26
C ALA A 45 18.51 -1.52 -13.82
N GLY A 46 18.40 -0.47 -13.00
CA GLY A 46 17.65 0.73 -13.34
C GLY A 46 16.14 0.51 -13.28
N LEU A 47 15.39 1.47 -13.82
CA LEU A 47 13.93 1.36 -13.91
C LEU A 47 13.50 0.35 -14.98
N HIS A 48 12.36 -0.30 -14.74
CA HIS A 48 11.58 -0.95 -15.78
C HIS A 48 10.31 -0.14 -16.05
N VAL A 49 9.58 -0.47 -17.11
CA VAL A 49 8.40 0.31 -17.54
C VAL A 49 7.24 0.30 -16.54
N GLY A 50 7.27 -0.57 -15.56
CA GLY A 50 6.27 -0.58 -14.47
C GLY A 50 6.42 0.57 -13.48
N HIS A 51 7.64 1.08 -13.27
CA HIS A 51 7.89 2.18 -12.33
C HIS A 51 7.22 3.50 -12.76
N PRO A 52 7.30 3.93 -14.04
CA PRO A 52 6.72 5.22 -14.43
C PRO A 52 5.20 5.30 -14.35
N GLU A 53 4.49 4.20 -14.24
CA GLU A 53 3.01 4.20 -14.18
C GLU A 53 2.51 5.05 -13.00
N GLY A 54 2.97 4.73 -11.79
CA GLY A 54 2.63 5.49 -10.59
C GLY A 54 3.17 6.91 -10.62
N TYR A 55 4.40 7.08 -11.07
CA TYR A 55 5.05 8.40 -11.16
C TYR A 55 4.33 9.32 -12.15
N THR A 56 3.87 8.79 -13.27
CA THR A 56 3.10 9.54 -14.25
C THR A 56 1.76 9.97 -13.67
N ALA A 57 1.07 9.09 -12.97
CA ALA A 57 -0.20 9.40 -12.32
C ALA A 57 -0.07 10.57 -11.33
N THR A 58 0.94 10.50 -10.46
CA THR A 58 1.23 11.56 -9.49
C THR A 58 1.61 12.86 -10.18
N ASP A 59 2.39 12.77 -11.27
CA ASP A 59 2.83 13.93 -12.04
C ASP A 59 1.67 14.64 -12.73
N ILE A 60 0.72 13.89 -13.29
CA ILE A 60 -0.49 14.46 -13.90
C ILE A 60 -1.26 15.30 -12.89
N LEU A 61 -1.50 14.76 -11.71
CA LEU A 61 -2.16 15.48 -10.64
C LEU A 61 -1.38 16.74 -10.23
N SER A 62 -0.08 16.61 -10.06
CA SER A 62 0.79 17.72 -9.68
C SER A 62 0.75 18.85 -10.69
N ARG A 63 0.82 18.52 -11.97
CA ARG A 63 0.78 19.51 -13.06
C ARG A 63 -0.58 20.17 -13.16
N MET A 64 -1.66 19.41 -13.08
CA MET A 64 -3.02 19.98 -13.08
C MET A 64 -3.22 20.91 -11.89
N LYS A 65 -2.79 20.50 -10.71
CA LYS A 65 -2.92 21.30 -9.48
C LYS A 65 -2.15 22.63 -9.56
N ARG A 66 -0.95 22.65 -10.14
CA ARG A 66 -0.23 23.91 -10.40
C ARG A 66 -1.03 24.83 -11.30
N MET A 67 -1.61 24.30 -12.36
CA MET A 67 -2.44 25.06 -13.29
C MET A 67 -3.75 25.52 -12.64
N GLN A 68 -4.22 24.84 -11.62
CA GLN A 68 -5.39 25.25 -10.82
C GLN A 68 -5.04 26.25 -9.71
N GLY A 69 -3.77 26.65 -9.59
CA GLY A 69 -3.34 27.67 -8.63
C GLY A 69 -2.88 27.14 -7.28
N PHE A 70 -2.73 25.84 -7.12
CA PHE A 70 -2.20 25.25 -5.88
C PHE A 70 -0.69 25.43 -5.79
N ASN A 71 -0.19 25.50 -4.55
CA ASN A 71 1.23 25.37 -4.26
C ASN A 71 1.54 23.88 -4.09
N VAL A 72 2.28 23.31 -5.02
CA VAL A 72 2.50 21.86 -5.11
C VAL A 72 3.86 21.48 -4.60
N LEU A 73 3.90 20.46 -3.72
CA LEU A 73 5.11 19.75 -3.33
C LEU A 73 5.08 18.38 -3.99
N HIS A 74 6.02 18.18 -4.92
CA HIS A 74 6.16 16.91 -5.66
C HIS A 74 7.63 16.48 -5.60
N PRO A 75 8.03 15.74 -4.56
CA PRO A 75 9.43 15.40 -4.32
C PRO A 75 9.78 13.99 -4.81
N MET A 76 11.08 13.73 -4.90
CA MET A 76 11.63 12.42 -5.22
C MET A 76 12.92 12.18 -4.44
N GLY A 77 13.20 10.92 -4.13
CA GLY A 77 14.40 10.52 -3.41
C GLY A 77 14.65 9.03 -3.51
N TRP A 78 15.51 8.53 -2.62
CA TRP A 78 16.06 7.18 -2.72
C TRP A 78 15.99 6.47 -1.39
N ASP A 79 15.33 5.30 -1.40
CA ASP A 79 15.34 4.33 -0.31
C ASP A 79 16.51 3.38 -0.57
N ALA A 80 17.68 3.74 -0.06
CA ALA A 80 18.93 3.20 -0.57
C ALA A 80 19.68 2.24 0.35
N PHE A 81 19.27 2.10 1.60
CA PHE A 81 19.77 1.03 2.47
C PHE A 81 19.09 -0.30 2.12
N GLY A 82 19.68 -1.39 2.53
CA GLY A 82 19.10 -2.71 2.42
C GLY A 82 20.02 -3.78 1.86
N LEU A 83 19.50 -4.99 1.85
CA LEU A 83 20.24 -6.21 1.49
C LEU A 83 20.79 -6.25 0.05
N PRO A 84 20.06 -5.78 -0.98
CA PRO A 84 20.57 -5.92 -2.34
C PRO A 84 21.92 -5.23 -2.60
N ALA A 85 22.13 -4.03 -2.07
CA ALA A 85 23.42 -3.34 -2.21
C ALA A 85 24.52 -4.03 -1.42
N GLU A 86 24.22 -4.47 -0.22
CA GLU A 86 25.17 -5.19 0.62
C GLU A 86 25.57 -6.54 -0.02
N GLN A 87 24.62 -7.28 -0.55
CA GLN A 87 24.88 -8.56 -1.21
C GLN A 87 25.75 -8.40 -2.45
N TYR A 88 25.47 -7.37 -3.24
CA TYR A 88 26.31 -7.03 -4.39
C TYR A 88 27.75 -6.71 -3.94
N ALA A 89 27.90 -5.96 -2.88
CA ALA A 89 29.21 -5.62 -2.33
C ALA A 89 29.97 -6.87 -1.83
N LEU A 90 29.26 -7.79 -1.19
CA LEU A 90 29.83 -9.09 -0.78
C LEU A 90 30.27 -9.93 -1.98
N ASP A 91 29.46 -9.99 -3.03
CA ASP A 91 29.72 -10.80 -4.22
C ASP A 91 30.87 -10.26 -5.08
N THR A 92 31.03 -8.93 -5.11
CA THR A 92 31.99 -8.25 -6.01
C THR A 92 33.20 -7.66 -5.29
N GLY A 93 33.16 -7.56 -3.97
CA GLY A 93 34.21 -6.87 -3.18
C GLY A 93 34.17 -5.35 -3.29
N ASN A 94 33.13 -4.77 -3.90
CA ASN A 94 32.95 -3.32 -4.02
C ASN A 94 32.29 -2.71 -2.78
N ASP A 95 32.46 -1.41 -2.59
CA ASP A 95 31.81 -0.66 -1.52
C ASP A 95 30.30 -0.52 -1.81
N PRO A 96 29.39 -0.87 -0.88
CA PRO A 96 27.97 -0.66 -1.09
C PRO A 96 27.57 0.80 -1.31
N ALA A 97 28.29 1.75 -0.72
CA ALA A 97 28.06 3.19 -0.91
C ALA A 97 28.31 3.65 -2.34
N GLU A 98 29.40 3.19 -2.96
CA GLU A 98 29.72 3.52 -4.36
C GLU A 98 28.69 2.92 -5.33
N PHE A 99 28.34 1.68 -5.13
CA PHE A 99 27.32 0.99 -5.92
C PHE A 99 25.97 1.71 -5.83
N THR A 100 25.57 2.08 -4.63
CA THR A 100 24.33 2.81 -4.37
C THR A 100 24.33 4.16 -5.08
N GLU A 101 25.43 4.91 -5.00
CA GLU A 101 25.57 6.22 -5.67
C GLU A 101 25.43 6.09 -7.21
N GLN A 102 26.08 5.10 -7.80
CA GLN A 102 25.96 4.82 -9.23
C GLN A 102 24.52 4.49 -9.63
N ASN A 103 23.83 3.70 -8.82
CA ASN A 103 22.44 3.33 -9.07
C ASN A 103 21.50 4.52 -8.94
N ILE A 104 21.73 5.38 -7.94
CA ILE A 104 20.98 6.63 -7.77
C ILE A 104 21.15 7.52 -9.00
N ASN A 105 22.38 7.67 -9.50
CA ASN A 105 22.65 8.47 -10.68
C ASN A 105 21.91 7.93 -11.91
N THR A 106 21.87 6.62 -12.10
CA THR A 106 21.11 5.98 -13.18
C THR A 106 19.61 6.24 -13.05
N PHE A 107 19.04 6.02 -11.89
CA PHE A 107 17.61 6.26 -11.63
C PHE A 107 17.24 7.72 -11.83
N ARG A 108 18.06 8.63 -11.32
CA ARG A 108 17.83 10.08 -11.47
C ARG A 108 17.80 10.48 -12.93
N ARG A 109 18.77 10.00 -13.72
CA ARG A 109 18.83 10.24 -15.16
C ARG A 109 17.58 9.71 -15.86
N GLN A 110 17.19 8.48 -15.57
CA GLN A 110 16.02 7.85 -16.19
C GLN A 110 14.73 8.60 -15.84
N ILE A 111 14.55 8.98 -14.55
CA ILE A 111 13.38 9.72 -14.09
C ILE A 111 13.32 11.10 -14.74
N LYS A 112 14.46 11.82 -14.84
CA LYS A 112 14.53 13.11 -15.51
C LYS A 112 14.20 13.00 -17.01
N ALA A 113 14.62 11.91 -17.64
CA ALA A 113 14.33 11.65 -19.06
C ALA A 113 12.85 11.42 -19.35
N LEU A 114 12.06 11.07 -18.33
CA LEU A 114 10.60 10.90 -18.44
C LEU A 114 9.83 12.22 -18.24
N GLY A 115 10.51 13.30 -17.89
CA GLY A 115 9.94 14.64 -17.83
C GLY A 115 9.01 14.92 -16.65
N PHE A 116 9.16 14.20 -15.54
CA PHE A 116 8.35 14.42 -14.35
C PHE A 116 8.66 15.76 -13.68
N SER A 117 7.65 16.37 -13.08
CA SER A 117 7.71 17.67 -12.45
C SER A 117 8.16 17.60 -10.97
N TYR A 118 9.25 16.89 -10.70
CA TYR A 118 9.81 16.80 -9.36
C TYR A 118 10.62 18.05 -9.00
N ASP A 119 10.53 18.46 -7.74
CA ASP A 119 11.41 19.46 -7.16
C ASP A 119 12.70 18.79 -6.66
N TRP A 120 13.72 18.76 -7.51
CA TRP A 120 14.99 18.09 -7.23
C TRP A 120 15.81 18.74 -6.12
N ASP A 121 15.51 19.97 -5.73
CA ASP A 121 16.14 20.60 -4.57
C ASP A 121 15.73 19.92 -3.25
N ARG A 122 14.71 19.10 -3.28
CA ARG A 122 14.18 18.36 -2.12
C ARG A 122 14.53 16.88 -2.13
N GLU A 123 15.45 16.49 -2.98
CA GLU A 123 15.93 15.11 -3.08
C GLU A 123 16.48 14.62 -1.75
N VAL A 124 16.09 13.42 -1.31
CA VAL A 124 16.61 12.79 -0.10
C VAL A 124 17.22 11.43 -0.44
N ASN A 125 18.19 11.02 0.37
CA ASN A 125 18.83 9.73 0.27
C ASN A 125 18.94 9.17 1.69
N THR A 126 18.30 8.04 1.95
CA THR A 126 18.28 7.43 3.28
C THR A 126 19.66 7.02 3.79
N THR A 127 20.64 6.86 2.89
CA THR A 127 22.03 6.52 3.27
C THR A 127 22.90 7.74 3.60
N ASP A 128 22.39 8.94 3.37
CA ASP A 128 23.09 10.16 3.75
C ASP A 128 23.08 10.34 5.27
N PRO A 129 24.26 10.52 5.92
CA PRO A 129 24.29 10.77 7.37
C PRO A 129 23.45 11.94 7.84
N GLU A 130 23.30 12.99 7.03
CA GLU A 130 22.45 14.13 7.35
C GLU A 130 20.95 13.75 7.36
N TYR A 131 20.57 12.71 6.61
CA TYR A 131 19.23 12.15 6.66
C TYR A 131 19.06 11.18 7.83
N TYR A 132 19.92 10.17 7.95
CA TYR A 132 19.71 9.15 8.97
C TYR A 132 20.05 9.62 10.39
N LYS A 133 20.73 10.77 10.55
CA LYS A 133 20.80 11.47 11.82
C LYS A 133 19.41 11.54 12.47
N TRP A 134 18.40 11.88 11.69
CA TRP A 134 17.04 12.06 12.18
C TRP A 134 16.29 10.74 12.32
N THR A 135 16.62 9.73 11.53
CA THR A 135 16.16 8.36 11.77
C THR A 135 16.64 7.89 13.14
N GLN A 136 17.91 8.14 13.46
CA GLN A 136 18.50 7.85 14.77
C GLN A 136 17.84 8.66 15.89
N TRP A 137 17.57 9.92 15.64
CA TRP A 137 16.87 10.79 16.60
C TRP A 137 15.47 10.28 16.92
N ILE A 138 14.71 9.85 15.92
CA ILE A 138 13.39 9.25 16.13
C ILE A 138 13.49 7.96 16.94
N PHE A 139 14.49 7.13 16.65
CA PHE A 139 14.76 5.93 17.46
C PHE A 139 14.99 6.30 18.92
N LEU A 140 15.77 7.34 19.20
CA LEU A 140 16.00 7.81 20.57
C LEU A 140 14.71 8.27 21.24
N LYS A 141 13.81 8.91 20.53
CA LYS A 141 12.48 9.28 21.07
C LYS A 141 11.64 8.05 21.40
N LEU A 142 11.67 7.04 20.56
CA LEU A 142 11.06 5.74 20.84
C LEU A 142 11.68 5.10 22.10
N TYR A 143 13.00 5.11 22.21
CA TYR A 143 13.72 4.57 23.35
C TYR A 143 13.37 5.30 24.65
N GLU A 144 13.36 6.63 24.65
CA GLU A 144 12.98 7.45 25.82
C GLU A 144 11.55 7.14 26.28
N LYS A 145 10.62 6.84 25.37
CA LYS A 145 9.23 6.49 25.68
C LYS A 145 9.04 5.02 26.09
N GLY A 146 10.10 4.22 26.09
CA GLY A 146 10.01 2.79 26.37
C GLY A 146 9.41 1.98 25.22
N LEU A 147 9.31 2.57 24.03
CA LEU A 147 8.77 1.90 22.82
C LEU A 147 9.84 1.15 22.04
N ALA A 148 11.11 1.43 22.27
CA ALA A 148 12.22 0.66 21.74
C ALA A 148 12.86 -0.11 22.89
N TYR A 149 12.98 -1.43 22.75
CA TYR A 149 13.50 -2.29 23.82
C TYR A 149 14.16 -3.52 23.23
N ILE A 150 14.98 -4.19 24.04
CA ILE A 150 15.62 -5.46 23.65
C ILE A 150 14.83 -6.61 24.28
N ASP A 151 14.53 -7.63 23.48
CA ASP A 151 13.90 -8.85 23.94
C ASP A 151 14.48 -10.06 23.21
N GLU A 152 14.35 -11.22 23.85
CA GLU A 152 14.70 -12.48 23.24
C GLU A 152 13.47 -13.04 22.54
N VAL A 153 13.51 -13.09 21.21
CA VAL A 153 12.38 -13.52 20.38
C VAL A 153 12.80 -14.63 19.43
N ALA A 154 11.87 -15.50 19.08
CA ALA A 154 12.09 -16.52 18.06
C ALA A 154 12.13 -15.85 16.68
N VAL A 155 13.24 -15.99 15.98
CA VAL A 155 13.47 -15.36 14.68
C VAL A 155 13.83 -16.41 13.63
N ASN A 156 13.65 -16.02 12.37
CA ASN A 156 14.06 -16.83 11.23
C ASN A 156 15.54 -16.57 10.96
N TRP A 157 16.40 -17.41 11.47
CA TRP A 157 17.84 -17.30 11.30
C TRP A 157 18.31 -18.09 10.08
N CYS A 158 19.06 -17.45 9.20
CA CYS A 158 19.68 -18.10 8.05
C CYS A 158 21.20 -18.16 8.26
N PRO A 159 21.77 -19.31 8.61
CA PRO A 159 23.22 -19.40 8.85
C PRO A 159 24.07 -19.05 7.65
N ALA A 160 23.64 -19.43 6.45
CA ALA A 160 24.38 -19.16 5.21
C ALA A 160 24.43 -17.66 4.88
N LEU A 161 23.36 -16.92 5.13
CA LEU A 161 23.32 -15.47 4.94
C LEU A 161 23.81 -14.70 6.17
N GLY A 162 23.91 -15.35 7.32
CA GLY A 162 24.39 -14.76 8.57
C GLY A 162 23.47 -13.70 9.14
N THR A 163 22.17 -13.78 8.89
CA THR A 163 21.20 -12.74 9.26
C THR A 163 19.84 -13.33 9.60
N VAL A 164 19.05 -12.52 10.32
CA VAL A 164 17.63 -12.76 10.54
C VAL A 164 16.85 -12.36 9.30
N LEU A 165 15.86 -13.17 8.93
CA LEU A 165 14.96 -12.92 7.81
C LEU A 165 13.55 -12.64 8.33
N ALA A 166 12.86 -11.72 7.66
CA ALA A 166 11.44 -11.49 7.88
C ALA A 166 10.63 -12.70 7.38
N ASN A 167 9.40 -12.87 7.87
CA ASN A 167 8.56 -14.00 7.46
C ASN A 167 8.34 -14.07 5.94
N GLU A 168 8.24 -12.92 5.28
CA GLU A 168 8.07 -12.81 3.83
C GLU A 168 9.32 -13.25 3.05
N GLU A 169 10.46 -13.25 3.68
CA GLU A 169 11.75 -13.63 3.07
C GLU A 169 12.02 -15.14 3.18
N VAL A 170 11.10 -15.90 3.77
CA VAL A 170 11.22 -17.36 3.94
C VAL A 170 10.14 -18.05 3.12
N ILE A 171 10.55 -18.93 2.23
CA ILE A 171 9.66 -19.73 1.38
C ILE A 171 10.04 -21.21 1.54
N ASP A 172 9.09 -22.04 1.98
CA ASP A 172 9.27 -23.47 2.20
C ASP A 172 10.49 -23.82 3.10
N GLY A 173 10.70 -23.02 4.16
CA GLY A 173 11.80 -23.22 5.10
C GLY A 173 13.17 -22.79 4.58
N LYS A 174 13.21 -22.09 3.45
CA LYS A 174 14.43 -21.61 2.82
C LYS A 174 14.36 -20.11 2.57
N SER A 175 15.54 -19.49 2.51
CA SER A 175 15.61 -18.07 2.14
C SER A 175 15.14 -17.85 0.71
N GLU A 176 14.38 -16.79 0.47
CA GLU A 176 13.97 -16.36 -0.88
C GLU A 176 15.22 -16.14 -1.76
N ARG A 177 16.26 -15.53 -1.18
CA ARG A 177 17.54 -15.37 -1.85
C ARG A 177 18.44 -16.57 -1.57
N GLY A 178 18.89 -17.22 -2.62
CA GLY A 178 19.84 -18.30 -2.59
C GLY A 178 19.32 -19.65 -2.14
N GLY A 179 18.05 -19.75 -1.71
CA GLY A 179 17.44 -21.02 -1.32
C GLY A 179 18.12 -21.72 -0.15
N HIS A 180 18.70 -20.96 0.79
CA HIS A 180 19.42 -21.51 1.93
C HIS A 180 18.49 -21.94 3.05
N PRO A 181 18.82 -23.01 3.82
CA PRO A 181 18.03 -23.42 4.97
C PRO A 181 17.91 -22.32 6.02
N VAL A 182 16.70 -22.19 6.57
CA VAL A 182 16.38 -21.25 7.63
C VAL A 182 15.92 -22.03 8.85
N GLU A 183 16.39 -21.62 10.03
CA GLU A 183 16.02 -22.24 11.30
C GLU A 183 15.40 -21.20 12.24
N ARG A 184 14.39 -21.62 12.99
CA ARG A 184 13.80 -20.79 14.04
C ARG A 184 14.66 -20.93 15.28
N ARG A 185 15.15 -19.82 15.80
CA ARG A 185 15.87 -19.81 17.07
C ARG A 185 15.65 -18.52 17.85
N PRO A 186 15.72 -18.54 19.18
CA PRO A 186 15.63 -17.33 19.99
C PRO A 186 16.92 -16.51 19.85
N MET A 187 16.77 -15.21 19.66
CA MET A 187 17.88 -14.26 19.62
C MET A 187 17.47 -12.94 20.28
N ARG A 188 18.43 -12.26 20.91
CA ARG A 188 18.23 -10.93 21.45
C ARG A 188 18.16 -9.93 20.30
N GLN A 189 17.06 -9.20 20.22
CA GLN A 189 16.77 -8.26 19.15
C GLN A 189 16.15 -6.99 19.69
N TRP A 190 16.39 -5.87 18.99
CA TRP A 190 15.63 -4.65 19.22
C TRP A 190 14.22 -4.80 18.68
N MET A 191 13.27 -4.39 19.49
CA MET A 191 11.85 -4.41 19.16
C MET A 191 11.26 -3.02 19.29
N LEU A 192 10.37 -2.64 18.39
CA LEU A 192 9.56 -1.44 18.53
C LEU A 192 8.12 -1.83 18.90
N LYS A 193 7.60 -1.16 19.94
CA LYS A 193 6.33 -1.53 20.56
C LYS A 193 5.12 -0.96 19.81
N ILE A 194 4.97 -1.36 18.55
CA ILE A 194 3.84 -0.98 17.70
C ILE A 194 2.51 -1.42 18.32
N THR A 195 2.51 -2.50 19.11
CA THR A 195 1.32 -3.00 19.80
C THR A 195 0.72 -1.98 20.78
N ALA A 196 1.53 -1.09 21.33
CA ALA A 196 1.04 0.00 22.18
C ALA A 196 0.15 0.98 21.41
N TYR A 197 0.24 1.01 20.09
CA TYR A 197 -0.52 1.88 19.20
C TYR A 197 -1.62 1.15 18.41
N ALA A 198 -1.85 -0.13 18.70
CA ALA A 198 -2.76 -0.98 17.93
C ALA A 198 -4.17 -0.40 17.84
N ASP A 199 -4.75 0.05 18.95
CA ASP A 199 -6.10 0.63 18.95
C ASP A 199 -6.16 1.93 18.15
N ARG A 200 -5.17 2.81 18.30
CA ARG A 200 -5.10 4.06 17.56
C ARG A 200 -4.92 3.82 16.07
N LEU A 201 -4.13 2.82 15.70
CA LEU A 201 -3.94 2.42 14.31
C LEU A 201 -5.26 1.89 13.70
N LEU A 202 -6.10 1.23 14.48
CA LEU A 202 -7.43 0.79 14.03
C LEU A 202 -8.42 1.95 13.95
N GLU A 203 -8.55 2.72 15.01
CA GLU A 203 -9.52 3.83 15.12
C GLU A 203 -9.30 4.87 14.03
N ASP A 204 -8.07 5.25 13.79
CA ASP A 204 -7.74 6.32 12.86
C ASP A 204 -7.82 5.92 11.39
N LEU A 205 -8.06 4.64 11.07
CA LEU A 205 -8.39 4.22 9.70
C LEU A 205 -9.65 4.92 9.18
N ASP A 206 -10.58 5.27 10.08
CA ASP A 206 -11.81 5.98 9.72
C ASP A 206 -11.56 7.42 9.24
N LEU A 207 -10.39 7.99 9.53
CA LEU A 207 -9.99 9.32 9.07
C LEU A 207 -9.45 9.31 7.64
N LEU A 208 -9.19 8.14 7.06
CA LEU A 208 -8.42 7.98 5.83
C LEU A 208 -9.32 7.72 4.62
N ASP A 209 -9.01 8.40 3.51
CA ASP A 209 -9.58 8.12 2.20
C ASP A 209 -8.69 7.09 1.47
N TRP A 210 -8.71 5.88 1.98
CA TRP A 210 -7.94 4.75 1.46
C TRP A 210 -8.89 3.69 0.90
N PRO A 211 -8.42 2.84 -0.03
CA PRO A 211 -9.21 1.68 -0.46
C PRO A 211 -9.62 0.80 0.71
N GLU A 212 -10.89 0.41 0.78
CA GLU A 212 -11.38 -0.43 1.87
C GLU A 212 -10.64 -1.76 1.96
N SER A 213 -10.26 -2.35 0.83
CA SER A 213 -9.45 -3.58 0.81
C SER A 213 -8.15 -3.43 1.59
N LEU A 214 -7.49 -2.27 1.45
CA LEU A 214 -6.24 -1.99 2.15
C LEU A 214 -6.47 -1.74 3.64
N LYS A 215 -7.53 -1.01 4.00
CA LYS A 215 -7.92 -0.83 5.40
C LYS A 215 -8.21 -2.19 6.04
N ASP A 216 -8.91 -3.07 5.35
CA ASP A 216 -9.21 -4.42 5.82
C ASP A 216 -7.94 -5.27 6.00
N MET A 217 -6.96 -5.13 5.12
CA MET A 217 -5.66 -5.78 5.30
C MET A 217 -5.00 -5.33 6.60
N GLN A 218 -5.03 -4.05 6.92
CA GLN A 218 -4.49 -3.53 8.18
C GLN A 218 -5.31 -3.97 9.38
N ARG A 219 -6.64 -3.93 9.29
CA ARG A 219 -7.54 -4.42 10.36
C ARG A 219 -7.25 -5.89 10.68
N ASN A 220 -7.15 -6.72 9.66
CA ASN A 220 -6.87 -8.16 9.81
C ASN A 220 -5.46 -8.41 10.36
N TRP A 221 -4.48 -7.62 9.94
CA TRP A 221 -3.11 -7.74 10.42
C TRP A 221 -3.00 -7.36 11.89
N ILE A 222 -3.67 -6.30 12.30
CA ILE A 222 -3.74 -5.90 13.71
C ILE A 222 -4.54 -6.93 14.50
N GLY A 223 -5.63 -7.42 13.92
CA GLY A 223 -6.40 -8.56 14.44
C GLY A 223 -6.85 -8.39 15.87
N ARG A 224 -7.52 -7.27 16.18
CA ARG A 224 -8.08 -7.01 17.50
C ARG A 224 -9.20 -8.00 17.80
N SER A 225 -9.11 -8.68 18.92
CA SER A 225 -10.12 -9.64 19.39
C SER A 225 -10.49 -9.34 20.82
N GLU A 226 -11.78 -9.35 21.12
CA GLU A 226 -12.32 -9.26 22.48
C GLU A 226 -12.77 -10.64 22.93
N GLY A 227 -12.44 -10.99 24.15
CA GLY A 227 -12.82 -12.28 24.71
C GLY A 227 -12.43 -12.38 26.17
N ALA A 228 -12.01 -13.55 26.58
CA ALA A 228 -11.61 -13.81 27.95
C ALA A 228 -10.33 -14.66 28.01
N GLU A 229 -9.54 -14.42 29.01
CA GLU A 229 -8.49 -15.35 29.45
C GLU A 229 -9.08 -16.30 30.46
N ILE A 230 -8.80 -17.58 30.32
CA ILE A 230 -9.29 -18.64 31.23
C ILE A 230 -8.08 -19.47 31.66
N THR A 231 -7.97 -19.67 32.98
CA THR A 231 -6.88 -20.48 33.56
C THR A 231 -7.38 -21.90 33.82
N PHE A 232 -6.61 -22.87 33.33
CA PHE A 232 -6.86 -24.29 33.46
C PHE A 232 -5.86 -24.93 34.40
N ASN A 233 -6.35 -25.75 35.30
CA ASN A 233 -5.53 -26.60 36.14
C ASN A 233 -5.17 -27.89 35.37
N ILE A 234 -4.04 -28.48 35.73
CA ILE A 234 -3.55 -29.71 35.13
C ILE A 234 -3.61 -30.82 36.22
N GLU A 235 -4.25 -31.94 35.86
CA GLU A 235 -4.37 -33.06 36.79
C GLU A 235 -3.02 -33.58 37.24
N GLY A 236 -2.79 -33.68 38.56
CA GLY A 236 -1.55 -34.19 39.10
C GLY A 236 -0.34 -33.26 39.02
N HIS A 237 -0.53 -32.01 38.63
CA HIS A 237 0.54 -31.00 38.53
C HIS A 237 0.04 -29.71 39.23
N GLU A 238 0.99 -28.99 39.85
CA GLU A 238 0.69 -27.67 40.44
C GLU A 238 0.62 -26.56 39.39
N GLY A 239 1.20 -26.79 38.22
CA GLY A 239 1.21 -25.80 37.12
C GLY A 239 -0.18 -25.57 36.53
N THR A 240 -0.36 -24.38 35.96
CA THR A 240 -1.56 -23.99 35.25
C THR A 240 -1.16 -23.43 33.88
N PHE A 241 -2.09 -23.43 32.94
CA PHE A 241 -1.93 -22.69 31.72
C PHE A 241 -3.16 -21.81 31.49
N THR A 242 -2.97 -20.72 30.77
CA THR A 242 -4.02 -19.76 30.45
C THR A 242 -4.27 -19.79 28.94
N VAL A 243 -5.55 -19.77 28.56
CA VAL A 243 -5.96 -19.65 27.17
C VAL A 243 -6.68 -18.32 26.97
N PHE A 244 -6.57 -17.78 25.76
CA PHE A 244 -7.45 -16.70 25.32
C PHE A 244 -8.49 -17.25 24.34
N THR A 245 -9.75 -16.91 24.54
CA THR A 245 -10.84 -17.30 23.64
C THR A 245 -11.79 -16.14 23.37
N THR A 246 -12.21 -15.99 22.12
CA THR A 246 -13.27 -15.06 21.75
C THR A 246 -14.66 -15.62 22.06
N ARG A 247 -14.72 -16.91 22.38
CA ARG A 247 -15.97 -17.63 22.65
C ARG A 247 -15.94 -18.30 24.03
N PRO A 248 -15.82 -17.52 25.13
CA PRO A 248 -15.86 -18.10 26.47
C PRO A 248 -17.19 -18.79 26.79
N ASP A 249 -18.27 -18.40 26.10
CA ASP A 249 -19.59 -19.01 26.20
C ASP A 249 -19.61 -20.50 25.83
N THR A 250 -18.61 -20.95 25.05
CA THR A 250 -18.52 -22.37 24.61
C THR A 250 -17.63 -23.22 25.51
N LEU A 251 -17.21 -22.72 26.65
CA LEU A 251 -16.32 -23.43 27.58
C LEU A 251 -16.85 -24.83 27.99
N PHE A 252 -18.17 -25.02 28.13
CA PHE A 252 -18.77 -26.31 28.39
C PHE A 252 -18.54 -27.34 27.29
N GLY A 253 -18.27 -26.87 26.06
CA GLY A 253 -17.95 -27.69 24.89
C GLY A 253 -16.45 -27.91 24.68
N ALA A 254 -15.58 -27.39 25.54
CA ALA A 254 -14.16 -27.62 25.47
C ALA A 254 -13.84 -29.06 25.89
N THR A 255 -13.31 -29.85 25.00
CA THR A 255 -13.07 -31.28 25.17
C THR A 255 -11.61 -31.68 25.17
N TYR A 256 -10.72 -30.82 24.70
CA TYR A 256 -9.27 -30.99 24.77
C TYR A 256 -8.59 -29.62 24.77
N ALA A 257 -7.31 -29.60 25.11
CA ALA A 257 -6.47 -28.41 25.08
C ALA A 257 -5.28 -28.66 24.18
N VAL A 258 -4.75 -27.62 23.58
CA VAL A 258 -3.58 -27.68 22.72
C VAL A 258 -2.57 -26.63 23.16
N LEU A 259 -1.34 -27.05 23.38
CA LEU A 259 -0.21 -26.17 23.68
C LEU A 259 0.66 -26.00 22.41
N ALA A 260 1.26 -24.83 22.28
CA ALA A 260 2.34 -24.65 21.32
C ALA A 260 3.48 -25.61 21.65
N PRO A 261 4.13 -26.21 20.67
CA PRO A 261 5.25 -27.12 20.92
C PRO A 261 6.36 -26.49 21.75
N GLU A 262 6.53 -25.19 21.68
CA GLU A 262 7.55 -24.41 22.40
C GLU A 262 7.10 -23.97 23.80
N HIS A 263 5.87 -24.29 24.21
CA HIS A 263 5.34 -23.89 25.52
C HIS A 263 6.18 -24.47 26.66
N GLN A 264 6.42 -23.67 27.69
CA GLN A 264 7.23 -24.04 28.85
C GLN A 264 6.75 -25.28 29.59
N LEU A 265 5.45 -25.52 29.59
CA LEU A 265 4.86 -26.67 30.30
C LEU A 265 5.07 -27.99 29.59
N VAL A 266 5.37 -28.02 28.30
CA VAL A 266 5.50 -29.26 27.52
C VAL A 266 6.47 -30.23 28.15
N ASP A 267 7.68 -29.77 28.51
CA ASP A 267 8.69 -30.61 29.14
C ASP A 267 8.28 -31.09 30.54
N LYS A 268 7.51 -30.29 31.27
CA LYS A 268 7.11 -30.57 32.66
C LYS A 268 5.95 -31.56 32.76
N ILE A 269 5.01 -31.54 31.82
CA ILE A 269 3.80 -32.36 31.86
C ILE A 269 3.82 -33.58 30.95
N THR A 270 4.72 -33.65 30.00
CA THR A 270 4.82 -34.78 29.09
C THR A 270 5.17 -36.05 29.89
N THR A 271 4.34 -37.09 29.76
CA THR A 271 4.56 -38.33 30.45
C THR A 271 5.76 -39.09 29.85
N ALA A 272 6.35 -39.96 30.63
CA ALA A 272 7.48 -40.79 30.17
C ALA A 272 7.14 -41.64 28.94
N GLU A 273 5.89 -42.09 28.84
CA GLU A 273 5.40 -42.87 27.69
C GLU A 273 5.33 -42.05 26.41
N GLN A 274 5.02 -40.75 26.50
CA GLN A 274 4.84 -39.87 25.36
C GLN A 274 6.11 -39.07 25.00
N LYS A 275 7.14 -39.09 25.84
CA LYS A 275 8.34 -38.26 25.67
C LYS A 275 8.98 -38.39 24.30
N ALA A 276 9.19 -39.64 23.82
CA ALA A 276 9.83 -39.90 22.53
C ALA A 276 9.01 -39.34 21.37
N ALA A 277 7.68 -39.51 21.39
CA ALA A 277 6.76 -39.03 20.37
C ALA A 277 6.71 -37.50 20.34
N VAL A 278 6.70 -36.87 21.49
CA VAL A 278 6.70 -35.39 21.64
C VAL A 278 8.00 -34.79 21.12
N GLU A 279 9.16 -35.35 21.50
CA GLU A 279 10.45 -34.86 21.02
C GLU A 279 10.60 -35.01 19.50
N LYS A 280 10.14 -36.11 18.96
CA LYS A 280 10.14 -36.35 17.49
C LYS A 280 9.29 -35.34 16.76
N TYR A 281 8.09 -35.07 17.26
CA TYR A 281 7.18 -34.08 16.66
C TYR A 281 7.77 -32.67 16.69
N ILE A 282 8.36 -32.26 17.83
CA ILE A 282 9.01 -30.94 17.96
C ILE A 282 10.16 -30.82 16.95
N ASP A 283 10.94 -31.85 16.75
CA ASP A 283 12.02 -31.88 15.75
C ASP A 283 11.48 -31.70 14.31
N GLU A 284 10.40 -32.39 13.98
CA GLU A 284 9.78 -32.33 12.63
C GLU A 284 9.26 -30.95 12.28
N ILE A 285 8.77 -30.19 13.25
CA ILE A 285 8.11 -28.91 12.99
C ILE A 285 9.00 -27.69 13.21
N LYS A 286 10.18 -27.83 13.81
CA LYS A 286 11.03 -26.70 14.21
C LYS A 286 11.50 -25.81 13.05
N SER A 287 11.51 -26.34 11.82
CA SER A 287 11.91 -25.60 10.62
C SER A 287 10.75 -24.87 9.94
N LYS A 288 9.52 -25.05 10.41
CA LYS A 288 8.35 -24.42 9.82
C LYS A 288 8.19 -22.97 10.29
N SER A 289 7.90 -22.08 9.34
CA SER A 289 7.55 -20.67 9.65
C SER A 289 6.19 -20.59 10.31
N ASP A 290 5.91 -19.49 10.99
CA ASP A 290 4.60 -19.21 11.58
C ASP A 290 3.50 -19.24 10.52
N LEU A 291 3.79 -18.73 9.32
CA LEU A 291 2.86 -18.73 8.19
C LEU A 291 2.49 -20.15 7.74
N GLU A 292 3.49 -21.02 7.57
CA GLU A 292 3.27 -22.42 7.21
C GLU A 292 2.49 -23.17 8.28
N ARG A 293 2.78 -22.89 9.55
CA ARG A 293 2.11 -23.54 10.68
C ARG A 293 0.64 -23.18 10.78
N THR A 294 0.27 -21.95 10.39
CA THR A 294 -1.10 -21.43 10.51
C THR A 294 -1.93 -21.55 9.23
N ASP A 295 -1.39 -22.14 8.18
CA ASP A 295 -2.10 -22.34 6.91
C ASP A 295 -3.33 -23.26 7.15
N LEU A 296 -4.51 -22.70 6.83
CA LEU A 296 -5.80 -23.37 7.00
C LEU A 296 -5.97 -24.62 6.09
N ALA A 297 -5.31 -24.59 4.93
CA ALA A 297 -5.40 -25.69 3.97
C ALA A 297 -4.50 -26.89 4.32
N LYS A 298 -3.67 -26.72 5.34
CA LYS A 298 -2.70 -27.72 5.77
C LYS A 298 -3.39 -28.85 6.56
N ASP A 299 -2.93 -30.10 6.40
CA ASP A 299 -3.31 -31.22 7.25
C ASP A 299 -2.96 -30.95 8.71
N LYS A 300 -3.90 -31.23 9.60
CA LYS A 300 -3.66 -31.05 11.04
C LYS A 300 -2.73 -32.16 11.56
N THR A 301 -1.70 -31.73 12.28
CA THR A 301 -0.75 -32.61 12.94
C THR A 301 -0.68 -32.31 14.43
N GLY A 302 -0.35 -33.27 15.24
CA GLY A 302 -0.20 -33.10 16.67
C GLY A 302 0.14 -34.37 17.38
N VAL A 303 0.52 -34.27 18.65
CA VAL A 303 0.88 -35.39 19.51
C VAL A 303 0.29 -35.18 20.91
N PHE A 304 -0.25 -36.25 21.46
CA PHE A 304 -0.73 -36.24 22.85
C PHE A 304 0.44 -36.18 23.82
N THR A 305 0.34 -35.34 24.86
CA THR A 305 1.36 -35.21 25.90
C THR A 305 1.30 -36.27 26.99
N GLY A 306 0.18 -36.97 27.11
CA GLY A 306 -0.11 -37.88 28.22
C GLY A 306 -0.78 -37.23 29.43
N ALA A 307 -0.81 -35.90 29.48
CA ALA A 307 -1.39 -35.13 30.57
C ALA A 307 -2.83 -34.69 30.27
N TYR A 308 -3.58 -34.35 31.35
CA TYR A 308 -4.95 -33.88 31.22
C TYR A 308 -5.12 -32.56 31.97
N ALA A 309 -5.84 -31.64 31.34
CA ALA A 309 -6.37 -30.43 31.99
C ALA A 309 -7.77 -30.72 32.60
N ILE A 310 -8.18 -29.88 33.49
CA ILE A 310 -9.53 -29.96 34.11
C ILE A 310 -10.34 -28.77 33.58
N ASN A 311 -11.45 -29.04 32.92
CA ASN A 311 -12.38 -27.99 32.49
C ASN A 311 -13.01 -27.33 33.72
N PRO A 312 -12.79 -26.05 33.94
CA PRO A 312 -13.29 -25.39 35.16
C PRO A 312 -14.83 -25.27 35.24
N ALA A 313 -15.51 -25.38 34.09
CA ALA A 313 -16.97 -25.26 34.03
C ALA A 313 -17.69 -26.54 34.51
N ASN A 314 -17.19 -27.72 34.17
CA ASN A 314 -17.86 -29.00 34.43
C ASN A 314 -16.99 -30.03 35.18
N GLY A 315 -15.70 -29.74 35.41
CA GLY A 315 -14.78 -30.64 36.15
C GLY A 315 -14.30 -31.83 35.31
N GLU A 316 -14.63 -31.91 34.05
CA GLU A 316 -14.21 -33.01 33.18
C GLU A 316 -12.74 -32.91 32.76
N LYS A 317 -12.13 -34.07 32.56
CA LYS A 317 -10.73 -34.18 32.08
C LYS A 317 -10.67 -33.92 30.61
N MET A 318 -9.68 -33.14 30.21
CA MET A 318 -9.40 -32.77 28.81
C MET A 318 -7.98 -33.19 28.48
N PRO A 319 -7.75 -34.07 27.48
CA PRO A 319 -6.38 -34.40 27.08
C PRO A 319 -5.66 -33.16 26.57
N ILE A 320 -4.37 -33.04 26.91
CA ILE A 320 -3.51 -31.95 26.47
C ILE A 320 -2.63 -32.44 25.35
N TRP A 321 -2.78 -31.81 24.19
CA TRP A 321 -2.02 -32.08 22.98
C TRP A 321 -1.03 -30.96 22.72
N ILE A 322 -0.02 -31.21 21.88
CA ILE A 322 0.77 -30.19 21.22
C ILE A 322 0.48 -30.25 19.73
N ALA A 323 0.43 -29.12 19.08
CA ALA A 323 0.19 -29.01 17.65
C ALA A 323 0.85 -27.74 17.11
N ASP A 324 1.33 -27.81 15.86
CA ASP A 324 2.06 -26.73 15.23
C ASP A 324 1.21 -25.51 14.87
N TYR A 325 -0.12 -25.67 14.74
CA TYR A 325 -1.00 -24.54 14.45
C TYR A 325 -1.20 -23.59 15.64
N VAL A 326 -0.76 -23.96 16.84
CA VAL A 326 -0.76 -23.09 18.02
C VAL A 326 0.64 -22.49 18.16
N LEU A 327 0.71 -21.16 18.17
CA LEU A 327 1.97 -20.42 18.23
C LEU A 327 2.27 -19.92 19.62
N ALA A 328 3.50 -20.12 20.10
CA ALA A 328 3.96 -19.57 21.37
C ALA A 328 4.04 -18.05 21.35
N SER A 329 4.25 -17.46 20.19
CA SER A 329 4.32 -16.02 19.97
C SER A 329 2.95 -15.32 19.95
N TYR A 330 1.87 -16.10 19.87
CA TYR A 330 0.51 -15.58 19.80
C TYR A 330 -0.27 -15.91 21.06
N GLY A 331 -0.78 -14.86 21.72
CA GLY A 331 -1.54 -15.02 22.94
C GLY A 331 -0.74 -15.70 24.05
N THR A 332 -1.30 -16.73 24.63
CA THR A 332 -0.70 -17.47 25.76
C THR A 332 0.08 -18.71 25.33
N GLY A 333 0.10 -19.01 24.04
CA GLY A 333 0.69 -20.26 23.52
C GLY A 333 -0.12 -21.51 23.85
N ALA A 334 -1.39 -21.35 24.23
CA ALA A 334 -2.31 -22.42 24.56
C ALA A 334 -3.72 -22.07 24.09
N ILE A 335 -4.48 -23.09 23.70
CA ILE A 335 -5.90 -22.95 23.35
C ILE A 335 -6.75 -24.01 24.04
N MET A 336 -7.98 -23.66 24.36
CA MET A 336 -9.04 -24.64 24.60
C MET A 336 -9.67 -24.98 23.25
N ALA A 337 -9.94 -26.24 23.00
CA ALA A 337 -10.53 -26.67 21.75
C ALA A 337 -12.01 -26.99 21.95
N VAL A 338 -12.84 -26.43 21.07
CA VAL A 338 -14.29 -26.66 21.06
C VAL A 338 -14.68 -27.22 19.69
N PRO A 339 -14.48 -28.52 19.47
CA PRO A 339 -14.63 -29.10 18.14
C PRO A 339 -16.05 -29.08 17.59
N GLY A 340 -17.06 -28.97 18.45
CA GLY A 340 -18.44 -28.81 17.99
C GLY A 340 -18.72 -27.49 17.27
N HIS A 341 -17.94 -26.45 17.52
CA HIS A 341 -18.21 -25.08 17.06
C HIS A 341 -17.01 -24.33 16.45
N ASP A 342 -15.92 -25.03 16.17
CA ASP A 342 -14.74 -24.50 15.48
C ASP A 342 -14.26 -25.51 14.43
N GLU A 343 -14.09 -25.07 13.19
CA GLU A 343 -13.71 -25.93 12.08
C GLU A 343 -12.32 -26.59 12.23
N ARG A 344 -11.35 -25.83 12.72
CA ARG A 344 -10.01 -26.37 12.94
C ARG A 344 -10.01 -27.43 14.04
N ASP A 345 -10.68 -27.12 15.13
CA ASP A 345 -10.79 -28.04 16.26
C ASP A 345 -11.58 -29.30 15.86
N TYR A 346 -12.59 -29.15 15.01
CA TYR A 346 -13.36 -30.26 14.47
C TYR A 346 -12.50 -31.21 13.61
N GLU A 347 -11.72 -30.66 12.69
CA GLU A 347 -10.82 -31.45 11.85
C GLU A 347 -9.80 -32.20 12.68
N PHE A 348 -9.20 -31.54 13.67
CA PHE A 348 -8.22 -32.14 14.57
C PHE A 348 -8.87 -33.24 15.40
N ALA A 349 -10.06 -33.00 15.97
CA ALA A 349 -10.78 -33.99 16.75
C ALA A 349 -11.18 -35.22 15.94
N LYS A 350 -11.61 -35.04 14.68
CA LYS A 350 -11.92 -36.16 13.78
C LYS A 350 -10.68 -36.96 13.44
N LYS A 351 -9.56 -36.31 13.16
CA LYS A 351 -8.32 -36.98 12.82
C LYS A 351 -7.77 -37.83 13.97
N PHE A 352 -7.87 -37.32 15.19
CA PHE A 352 -7.30 -37.96 16.37
C PHE A 352 -8.33 -38.62 17.29
N ASP A 353 -9.57 -38.80 16.80
CA ASP A 353 -10.67 -39.45 17.51
C ASP A 353 -10.92 -38.87 18.93
N LEU A 354 -11.04 -37.55 19.00
CA LEU A 354 -11.33 -36.80 20.21
C LEU A 354 -12.83 -36.49 20.33
N GLU A 355 -13.28 -36.32 21.57
CA GLU A 355 -14.70 -36.04 21.87
C GLU A 355 -15.16 -34.70 21.25
N ILE A 356 -16.35 -34.71 20.68
CA ILE A 356 -17.02 -33.52 20.13
C ILE A 356 -18.35 -33.34 20.85
N LYS A 357 -18.54 -32.19 21.51
CA LYS A 357 -19.78 -31.85 22.21
C LYS A 357 -20.48 -30.69 21.53
N GLU A 358 -21.82 -30.80 21.43
CA GLU A 358 -22.65 -29.71 20.95
C GLU A 358 -23.06 -28.82 22.14
N VAL A 359 -22.77 -27.53 22.06
CA VAL A 359 -23.14 -26.53 23.09
C VAL A 359 -23.86 -25.32 22.49
N VAL A 360 -24.04 -25.25 21.18
CA VAL A 360 -24.87 -24.29 20.47
C VAL A 360 -25.78 -25.03 19.51
N ALA A 361 -27.09 -24.85 19.66
CA ALA A 361 -28.07 -25.51 18.84
C ALA A 361 -28.13 -24.94 17.41
N GLY A 362 -28.54 -25.77 16.44
CA GLY A 362 -28.83 -25.35 15.09
C GLY A 362 -28.04 -26.05 13.99
N GLY A 363 -27.04 -26.86 14.35
CA GLY A 363 -26.20 -27.59 13.40
C GLY A 363 -26.25 -29.09 13.61
N ASN A 364 -25.43 -29.81 12.83
CA ASN A 364 -25.23 -31.25 12.95
C ASN A 364 -23.73 -31.54 13.13
N ILE A 365 -23.31 -31.73 14.38
CA ILE A 365 -21.91 -31.97 14.73
C ILE A 365 -21.37 -33.33 14.24
N GLU A 366 -22.23 -34.24 13.80
CA GLU A 366 -21.77 -35.50 13.20
C GLU A 366 -21.19 -35.29 11.80
N LYS A 367 -21.62 -34.23 11.09
CA LYS A 367 -21.16 -33.88 9.76
C LYS A 367 -20.11 -32.81 9.71
N GLU A 368 -20.25 -31.75 10.49
CA GLU A 368 -19.39 -30.58 10.48
C GLU A 368 -19.52 -29.79 11.76
N ALA A 369 -18.56 -28.93 12.04
CA ALA A 369 -18.66 -27.95 13.11
C ALA A 369 -19.78 -26.94 12.81
N TYR A 370 -20.51 -26.55 13.84
CA TYR A 370 -21.53 -25.50 13.70
C TYR A 370 -20.99 -24.19 14.23
N THR A 371 -20.64 -23.30 13.33
CA THR A 371 -20.07 -21.98 13.63
C THR A 371 -21.09 -20.86 13.63
N GLY A 372 -22.36 -21.18 13.36
CA GLY A 372 -23.45 -20.22 13.32
C GLY A 372 -23.97 -19.86 14.70
N ASP A 373 -24.93 -18.94 14.73
CA ASP A 373 -25.61 -18.52 15.95
C ASP A 373 -26.70 -19.51 16.34
N GLY A 374 -26.95 -19.62 17.64
CA GLY A 374 -27.99 -20.49 18.17
C GLY A 374 -28.10 -20.35 19.68
N GLU A 375 -29.09 -21.03 20.22
CA GLU A 375 -29.33 -21.10 21.66
C GLU A 375 -28.30 -22.03 22.31
N HIS A 376 -27.74 -21.64 23.44
CA HIS A 376 -26.84 -22.51 24.21
C HIS A 376 -27.60 -23.71 24.79
N ILE A 377 -26.98 -24.89 24.63
CA ILE A 377 -27.45 -26.17 25.15
C ILE A 377 -26.30 -26.89 25.84
N ASN A 378 -26.57 -27.86 26.68
CA ASN A 378 -25.55 -28.64 27.40
C ASN A 378 -24.53 -27.77 28.16
N SER A 379 -24.93 -26.60 28.59
CA SER A 379 -24.08 -25.57 29.16
C SER A 379 -24.57 -25.03 30.51
N GLU A 380 -25.32 -25.82 31.27
CA GLU A 380 -25.79 -25.52 32.59
C GLU A 380 -26.45 -24.12 32.69
N PHE A 381 -25.83 -23.18 33.43
CA PHE A 381 -26.40 -21.84 33.63
C PHE A 381 -26.47 -20.98 32.36
N LEU A 382 -25.80 -21.38 31.27
CA LEU A 382 -25.88 -20.68 30.01
C LEU A 382 -27.02 -21.19 29.11
N ASN A 383 -27.63 -22.32 29.41
CA ASN A 383 -28.70 -22.88 28.60
C ASN A 383 -29.80 -21.85 28.35
N GLY A 384 -30.25 -21.78 27.10
CA GLY A 384 -31.29 -20.85 26.68
C GLY A 384 -30.80 -19.45 26.32
N THR A 385 -29.53 -19.12 26.55
CA THR A 385 -28.97 -17.80 26.17
C THR A 385 -28.49 -17.77 24.74
N ASN A 386 -28.50 -16.57 24.14
CA ASN A 386 -27.84 -16.33 22.84
C ASN A 386 -26.32 -16.12 23.03
N LYS A 387 -25.58 -15.92 21.93
CA LYS A 387 -24.14 -15.74 21.94
C LYS A 387 -23.68 -14.60 22.87
N GLU A 388 -24.30 -13.43 22.74
CA GLU A 388 -23.89 -12.22 23.46
C GLU A 388 -24.17 -12.35 24.97
N GLU A 389 -25.35 -12.82 25.34
CA GLU A 389 -25.72 -13.09 26.72
C GLU A 389 -24.84 -14.16 27.36
N GLY A 390 -24.56 -15.24 26.59
CA GLY A 390 -23.70 -16.32 27.01
C GLY A 390 -22.28 -15.87 27.32
N ILE A 391 -21.70 -15.03 26.41
CA ILE A 391 -20.37 -14.45 26.63
C ILE A 391 -20.32 -13.59 27.86
N SER A 392 -21.30 -12.68 28.05
CA SER A 392 -21.38 -11.81 29.23
C SER A 392 -21.53 -12.61 30.55
N LYS A 393 -22.40 -13.59 30.56
CA LYS A 393 -22.62 -14.44 31.74
C LYS A 393 -21.39 -15.27 32.08
N MET A 394 -20.74 -15.84 31.07
CA MET A 394 -19.55 -16.65 31.29
C MET A 394 -18.39 -15.80 31.83
N ILE A 395 -18.17 -14.62 31.26
CA ILE A 395 -17.12 -13.72 31.75
C ILE A 395 -17.36 -13.32 33.19
N ALA A 396 -18.61 -12.96 33.55
CA ALA A 396 -18.98 -12.64 34.94
C ALA A 396 -18.73 -13.82 35.87
N TRP A 397 -19.08 -15.03 35.47
CA TRP A 397 -18.84 -16.25 36.22
C TRP A 397 -17.35 -16.54 36.45
N LEU A 398 -16.54 -16.38 35.38
CA LEU A 398 -15.10 -16.59 35.43
C LEU A 398 -14.40 -15.58 36.37
N GLU A 399 -14.82 -14.32 36.32
CA GLU A 399 -14.29 -13.26 37.19
C GLU A 399 -14.67 -13.51 38.64
N GLU A 400 -15.93 -13.89 38.92
CA GLU A 400 -16.40 -14.24 40.26
C GLU A 400 -15.62 -15.40 40.88
N LYS A 401 -15.28 -16.41 40.06
CA LYS A 401 -14.53 -17.59 40.51
C LYS A 401 -13.03 -17.34 40.55
N GLY A 402 -12.55 -16.21 40.05
CA GLY A 402 -11.13 -15.87 40.00
C GLY A 402 -10.31 -16.72 39.04
N ILE A 403 -10.96 -17.30 38.02
CA ILE A 403 -10.33 -18.20 37.04
C ILE A 403 -10.26 -17.63 35.63
N GLY A 404 -10.75 -16.42 35.44
CA GLY A 404 -10.68 -15.75 34.14
C GLY A 404 -11.04 -14.29 34.20
N THR A 405 -10.66 -13.55 33.18
CA THR A 405 -10.94 -12.11 33.03
C THR A 405 -11.26 -11.76 31.60
N LYS A 406 -12.05 -10.71 31.44
CA LYS A 406 -12.25 -10.11 30.10
C LYS A 406 -10.92 -9.57 29.58
N LYS A 407 -10.61 -9.81 28.32
CA LYS A 407 -9.36 -9.35 27.73
C LYS A 407 -9.53 -9.00 26.25
N VAL A 408 -8.75 -8.02 25.83
CA VAL A 408 -8.57 -7.68 24.42
C VAL A 408 -7.17 -8.12 24.01
N THR A 409 -7.08 -8.83 22.90
CA THR A 409 -5.78 -9.27 22.33
C THR A 409 -5.67 -8.82 20.89
N TYR A 410 -4.43 -8.87 20.39
CA TYR A 410 -4.09 -8.49 19.03
C TYR A 410 -3.24 -9.57 18.40
N ARG A 411 -3.42 -9.79 17.07
CA ARG A 411 -2.51 -10.63 16.28
C ARG A 411 -1.21 -9.91 16.01
N LEU A 412 -1.26 -8.58 15.91
CA LEU A 412 -0.10 -7.73 15.71
C LEU A 412 0.99 -8.04 16.74
N ARG A 413 2.21 -8.17 16.27
CA ARG A 413 3.40 -8.34 17.10
C ARG A 413 4.26 -7.09 17.01
N ASP A 414 5.06 -6.86 18.05
CA ASP A 414 6.02 -5.77 18.03
C ASP A 414 6.97 -5.93 16.85
N TRP A 415 7.42 -4.81 16.33
CA TRP A 415 8.24 -4.74 15.13
C TRP A 415 9.68 -5.12 15.46
N LEU A 416 10.18 -6.19 14.84
CA LEU A 416 11.58 -6.61 14.91
C LEU A 416 12.44 -5.59 14.18
N PHE A 417 13.17 -4.76 14.93
CA PHE A 417 13.80 -3.55 14.40
C PHE A 417 15.32 -3.65 14.22
N SER A 418 15.95 -4.73 14.56
CA SER A 418 17.40 -4.89 14.39
C SER A 418 17.77 -5.86 13.28
N ARG A 419 18.88 -5.55 12.61
CA ARG A 419 19.45 -6.38 11.53
C ARG A 419 20.94 -6.56 11.79
N GLN A 420 21.46 -7.77 11.53
CA GLN A 420 22.84 -8.15 11.71
C GLN A 420 23.60 -7.86 10.40
N ARG A 421 23.57 -6.61 9.97
CA ARG A 421 24.09 -6.15 8.69
C ARG A 421 24.97 -4.92 8.84
N TYR A 422 25.82 -4.70 7.85
CA TYR A 422 26.63 -3.48 7.75
C TYR A 422 25.83 -2.34 7.15
N TRP A 423 25.15 -2.58 6.00
CA TRP A 423 24.50 -1.53 5.21
C TRP A 423 23.12 -1.19 5.77
N GLY A 424 23.13 -0.38 6.78
CA GLY A 424 21.94 0.08 7.49
C GLY A 424 22.33 1.17 8.48
N GLU A 425 21.34 1.85 9.02
CA GLU A 425 21.58 2.89 10.02
C GLU A 425 22.06 2.26 11.33
N PRO A 426 23.20 2.72 11.89
CA PRO A 426 23.60 2.28 13.22
C PRO A 426 22.56 2.67 14.27
N ILE A 427 22.26 1.75 15.18
CA ILE A 427 21.37 2.03 16.31
C ILE A 427 22.18 2.79 17.38
N PRO A 428 21.79 4.00 17.78
CA PRO A 428 22.63 4.89 18.58
C PRO A 428 22.56 4.56 20.08
N ILE A 429 23.01 3.36 20.45
CA ILE A 429 23.01 2.85 21.82
C ILE A 429 24.41 2.35 22.17
N ILE A 430 24.81 2.55 23.42
CA ILE A 430 26.06 2.03 24.00
C ILE A 430 25.73 1.05 25.12
N HIS A 431 26.34 -0.12 25.06
CA HIS A 431 26.28 -1.14 26.13
C HIS A 431 27.51 -1.03 27.01
N TRP A 432 27.34 -0.66 28.30
CA TRP A 432 28.43 -0.46 29.22
C TRP A 432 28.84 -1.75 29.90
N GLU A 433 30.10 -1.80 30.36
CA GLU A 433 30.70 -2.96 31.05
C GLU A 433 29.98 -3.37 32.33
N ASP A 434 29.23 -2.46 32.96
CA ASP A 434 28.44 -2.74 34.17
C ASP A 434 27.06 -3.35 33.86
N GLY A 435 26.76 -3.66 32.59
CA GLY A 435 25.49 -4.23 32.15
C GLY A 435 24.39 -3.20 31.86
N THR A 436 24.68 -1.91 32.06
CA THR A 436 23.72 -0.86 31.70
C THR A 436 23.86 -0.47 30.22
N MET A 437 22.86 0.20 29.66
CA MET A 437 22.95 0.80 28.34
C MET A 437 22.44 2.22 28.38
N SER A 438 22.96 3.05 27.48
CA SER A 438 22.55 4.43 27.34
C SER A 438 22.50 4.84 25.87
N ALA A 439 21.66 5.84 25.58
CA ALA A 439 21.61 6.46 24.27
C ALA A 439 22.87 7.28 23.98
N VAL A 440 23.30 7.30 22.73
CA VAL A 440 24.27 8.27 22.27
C VAL A 440 23.65 9.66 22.43
N PRO A 441 24.35 10.65 23.01
CA PRO A 441 23.80 12.00 23.14
C PRO A 441 23.36 12.59 21.80
N GLU A 442 22.25 13.31 21.79
CA GLU A 442 21.68 13.90 20.56
C GLU A 442 22.67 14.81 19.83
N ASP A 443 23.51 15.55 20.55
CA ASP A 443 24.54 16.43 19.98
C ASP A 443 25.69 15.67 19.28
N GLN A 444 25.79 14.37 19.49
CA GLN A 444 26.76 13.51 18.82
C GLN A 444 26.18 12.79 17.59
N LEU A 445 24.90 12.99 17.28
CA LEU A 445 24.31 12.45 16.06
C LEU A 445 24.73 13.30 14.84
N PRO A 446 24.90 12.72 13.65
CA PRO A 446 24.70 11.30 13.34
C PRO A 446 25.84 10.42 13.89
N LEU A 447 25.49 9.24 14.38
CA LEU A 447 26.46 8.17 14.58
C LEU A 447 26.73 7.56 13.19
N VAL A 448 27.84 7.94 12.59
CA VAL A 448 28.13 7.62 11.19
C VAL A 448 28.56 6.16 11.04
N LEU A 449 28.02 5.51 10.02
CA LEU A 449 28.42 4.16 9.64
C LEU A 449 29.92 4.17 9.27
N PRO A 450 30.76 3.35 9.94
CA PRO A 450 32.20 3.36 9.69
C PRO A 450 32.50 2.72 8.33
N LYS A 451 33.52 3.26 7.66
CA LYS A 451 34.01 2.64 6.42
C LYS A 451 34.81 1.39 6.74
N THR A 452 34.51 0.31 6.04
CA THR A 452 35.24 -0.95 6.16
C THR A 452 35.18 -1.71 4.83
N THR A 453 36.16 -2.52 4.58
CA THR A 453 36.19 -3.44 3.43
C THR A 453 35.68 -4.85 3.84
N ASP A 454 35.59 -5.11 5.13
CA ASP A 454 35.11 -6.40 5.66
C ASP A 454 33.68 -6.26 6.17
N ILE A 455 32.74 -6.58 5.30
CA ILE A 455 31.31 -6.56 5.58
C ILE A 455 30.71 -7.97 5.61
N LYS A 456 31.54 -8.99 5.69
CA LYS A 456 31.09 -10.40 5.75
C LYS A 456 30.38 -10.68 7.07
N PRO A 457 29.29 -11.49 7.03
CA PRO A 457 28.65 -11.94 8.26
C PRO A 457 29.66 -12.61 9.21
N SER A 458 29.54 -12.31 10.50
CA SER A 458 30.47 -12.83 11.50
C SER A 458 30.35 -14.32 11.77
N GLY A 459 29.21 -14.92 11.44
CA GLY A 459 28.87 -16.30 11.78
C GLY A 459 28.48 -16.52 13.25
N THR A 460 28.59 -15.48 14.08
CA THR A 460 28.27 -15.50 15.52
C THR A 460 26.89 -14.97 15.86
N GLY A 461 26.17 -14.46 14.88
CA GLY A 461 24.91 -13.75 15.07
C GLY A 461 25.08 -12.25 15.30
N GLU A 462 26.30 -11.75 15.35
CA GLU A 462 26.59 -10.32 15.44
C GLU A 462 26.76 -9.71 14.04
N SER A 463 26.47 -8.43 13.92
CA SER A 463 26.73 -7.62 12.73
C SER A 463 28.23 -7.51 12.43
N PRO A 464 28.64 -7.36 11.16
CA PRO A 464 30.02 -7.05 10.81
C PRO A 464 30.62 -5.84 11.53
N LEU A 465 29.80 -4.91 12.01
CA LEU A 465 30.26 -3.77 12.82
C LEU A 465 30.98 -4.17 14.09
N ALA A 466 30.68 -5.37 14.62
CA ALA A 466 31.34 -5.91 15.82
C ALA A 466 32.85 -6.12 15.62
N ASN A 467 33.30 -6.28 14.37
CA ASN A 467 34.70 -6.52 14.03
C ASN A 467 35.52 -5.24 13.85
N ILE A 468 34.92 -4.07 13.96
CA ILE A 468 35.58 -2.76 13.80
C ILE A 468 35.92 -2.21 15.20
N ASP A 469 37.07 -2.60 15.71
CA ASP A 469 37.49 -2.33 17.10
C ASP A 469 37.48 -0.83 17.43
N ASP A 470 38.00 0.01 16.57
CA ASP A 470 38.09 1.44 16.77
C ASP A 470 36.71 2.12 16.83
N TRP A 471 35.73 1.55 16.18
CA TRP A 471 34.35 2.08 16.18
C TRP A 471 33.53 1.51 17.33
N VAL A 472 33.59 0.19 17.54
CA VAL A 472 32.71 -0.52 18.48
C VAL A 472 33.06 -0.21 19.94
N ASN A 473 34.35 -0.07 20.24
CA ASN A 473 34.81 0.15 21.61
C ASN A 473 34.79 1.65 21.93
N VAL A 474 34.18 2.00 23.05
CA VAL A 474 34.06 3.38 23.51
C VAL A 474 34.45 3.46 24.98
N VAL A 475 34.91 4.63 25.38
CA VAL A 475 35.23 4.97 26.78
C VAL A 475 34.49 6.25 27.12
N ASP A 476 33.78 6.23 28.25
CA ASP A 476 33.12 7.46 28.75
C ASP A 476 34.23 8.41 29.21
N PRO A 477 34.36 9.63 28.62
CA PRO A 477 35.40 10.58 28.98
C PRO A 477 35.29 11.12 30.41
N GLU A 478 34.12 11.09 31.01
CA GLU A 478 33.89 11.59 32.37
C GLU A 478 34.21 10.55 33.44
N THR A 479 33.79 9.30 33.23
CA THR A 479 33.90 8.24 34.22
C THR A 479 35.01 7.21 33.94
N GLY A 480 35.53 7.17 32.71
CA GLY A 480 36.49 6.16 32.27
C GLY A 480 35.84 4.77 32.06
N LYS A 481 34.52 4.64 32.17
CA LYS A 481 33.80 3.40 31.97
C LYS A 481 33.93 2.96 30.52
N LYS A 482 34.20 1.66 30.31
CA LYS A 482 34.27 1.07 28.96
C LYS A 482 32.92 0.58 28.50
N GLY A 483 32.68 0.70 27.21
CA GLY A 483 31.44 0.24 26.59
C GLY A 483 31.66 -0.24 25.16
N ARG A 484 30.62 -0.87 24.64
CA ARG A 484 30.56 -1.29 23.23
C ARG A 484 29.31 -0.67 22.58
N ARG A 485 29.49 -0.12 21.38
CA ARG A 485 28.37 0.34 20.60
C ARG A 485 27.47 -0.82 20.20
N GLU A 486 26.16 -0.56 20.08
CA GLU A 486 25.25 -1.51 19.47
C GLU A 486 25.72 -1.80 18.05
N THR A 487 25.83 -3.09 17.70
CA THR A 487 26.37 -3.51 16.40
C THR A 487 25.28 -3.83 15.38
N ASN A 488 24.05 -4.02 15.81
CA ASN A 488 22.92 -4.17 14.91
C ASN A 488 22.61 -2.85 14.20
N THR A 489 22.10 -2.94 12.99
CA THR A 489 21.59 -1.82 12.22
C THR A 489 20.07 -1.87 12.13
N MET A 490 19.49 -0.76 11.72
CA MET A 490 18.04 -0.65 11.55
C MET A 490 17.59 -1.37 10.26
N PRO A 491 16.33 -1.84 10.18
CA PRO A 491 15.79 -2.33 8.92
C PRO A 491 15.61 -1.18 7.92
N GLN A 492 15.57 -1.51 6.63
CA GLN A 492 15.32 -0.55 5.55
C GLN A 492 14.06 0.29 5.82
N TRP A 493 13.02 -0.31 6.40
CA TRP A 493 11.76 0.35 6.72
C TRP A 493 11.92 1.53 7.70
N GLY A 494 12.98 1.57 8.49
CA GLY A 494 13.21 2.68 9.43
C GLY A 494 13.36 4.02 8.72
N GLY A 495 14.22 4.06 7.72
CA GLY A 495 14.45 5.28 6.93
C GLY A 495 13.22 5.72 6.13
N SER A 496 12.42 4.78 5.65
CA SER A 496 11.23 5.07 4.85
C SER A 496 10.01 5.49 5.68
N CYS A 497 10.06 5.36 7.00
CA CYS A 497 8.93 5.72 7.86
C CYS A 497 8.65 7.22 7.96
N TRP A 498 9.60 8.07 7.59
CA TRP A 498 9.47 9.51 7.82
C TRP A 498 9.96 10.38 6.66
N TYR A 499 10.33 9.80 5.52
CA TYR A 499 10.92 10.53 4.38
C TYR A 499 10.00 11.64 3.84
N TYR A 500 8.69 11.45 3.88
CA TYR A 500 7.71 12.46 3.49
C TYR A 500 7.79 13.72 4.35
N LEU A 501 8.25 13.60 5.58
CA LEU A 501 8.53 14.75 6.46
C LEU A 501 9.81 15.47 6.03
N ARG A 502 10.85 14.70 5.73
CA ARG A 502 12.15 15.28 5.33
C ARG A 502 12.08 16.06 4.03
N TYR A 503 11.25 15.61 3.09
CA TYR A 503 10.99 16.34 1.86
C TYR A 503 10.49 17.77 2.09
N ILE A 504 9.79 18.00 3.18
CA ILE A 504 9.22 19.31 3.51
C ILE A 504 10.34 20.31 3.84
N ASP A 505 11.44 19.81 4.42
CA ASP A 505 12.58 20.67 4.81
C ASP A 505 13.89 19.86 4.81
N PRO A 506 14.40 19.49 3.61
CA PRO A 506 15.42 18.44 3.50
C PRO A 506 16.82 18.88 3.94
N LYS A 507 17.06 20.18 4.10
CA LYS A 507 18.38 20.72 4.44
C LYS A 507 18.45 21.25 5.87
N ASN A 508 17.43 21.02 6.66
CA ASN A 508 17.41 21.45 8.06
C ASN A 508 18.40 20.61 8.89
N ASP A 509 19.34 21.28 9.55
CA ASP A 509 20.35 20.65 10.39
C ASP A 509 20.02 20.69 11.89
N LYS A 510 18.94 21.39 12.27
CA LYS A 510 18.52 21.59 13.67
C LYS A 510 17.35 20.69 14.07
N ALA A 511 16.56 20.26 13.13
CA ALA A 511 15.40 19.40 13.33
C ALA A 511 15.19 18.51 12.08
N LEU A 512 14.39 17.46 12.20
CA LEU A 512 14.08 16.63 11.04
C LEU A 512 13.38 17.44 9.94
N ALA A 513 12.63 18.46 10.34
CA ALA A 513 12.03 19.49 9.50
C ALA A 513 11.52 20.63 10.39
N ASP A 514 11.40 21.82 9.84
CA ASP A 514 10.86 22.98 10.57
C ASP A 514 9.38 22.75 10.92
N LYS A 515 9.02 23.01 12.15
CA LYS A 515 7.69 22.78 12.69
C LYS A 515 6.59 23.53 11.93
N GLU A 516 6.83 24.78 11.56
CA GLU A 516 5.85 25.59 10.81
C GLU A 516 5.68 25.08 9.38
N LYS A 517 6.75 24.61 8.75
CA LYS A 517 6.68 23.98 7.42
C LYS A 517 5.92 22.67 7.47
N LEU A 518 6.11 21.86 8.51
CA LEU A 518 5.34 20.63 8.72
C LEU A 518 3.85 20.94 8.85
N LYS A 519 3.48 21.98 9.58
CA LYS A 519 2.08 22.41 9.70
C LYS A 519 1.48 22.86 8.38
N GLN A 520 2.26 23.50 7.54
CA GLN A 520 1.82 23.96 6.22
C GLN A 520 1.52 22.81 5.27
N TRP A 521 2.34 21.75 5.28
CA TRP A 521 2.31 20.72 4.23
C TRP A 521 1.59 19.43 4.62
N LEU A 522 1.49 19.11 5.90
CA LEU A 522 0.82 17.89 6.36
C LEU A 522 -0.69 18.05 6.49
N PRO A 523 -1.47 17.00 6.24
CA PRO A 523 -1.04 15.67 5.80
C PRO A 523 -0.66 15.64 4.32
N VAL A 524 0.01 14.58 3.89
CA VAL A 524 0.19 14.30 2.46
C VAL A 524 -1.19 14.16 1.82
N ASP A 525 -1.45 14.90 0.75
CA ASP A 525 -2.79 14.93 0.13
C ASP A 525 -3.09 13.66 -0.64
N ILE A 526 -2.12 13.17 -1.41
CA ILE A 526 -2.25 11.91 -2.13
C ILE A 526 -0.93 11.13 -2.11
N TYR A 527 -1.06 9.84 -1.89
CA TYR A 527 0.04 8.88 -1.91
C TYR A 527 -0.28 7.78 -2.91
N ILE A 528 0.54 7.64 -3.94
CA ILE A 528 0.36 6.62 -4.98
C ILE A 528 1.48 5.59 -4.86
N GLY A 529 1.13 4.33 -4.70
CA GLY A 529 2.09 3.25 -4.56
C GLY A 529 1.45 1.87 -4.49
N GLY A 530 2.28 0.84 -4.45
CA GLY A 530 1.82 -0.54 -4.49
C GLY A 530 1.09 -1.02 -3.23
N ALA A 531 0.11 -1.88 -3.42
CA ALA A 531 -0.69 -2.47 -2.33
C ALA A 531 0.13 -3.43 -1.44
N GLU A 532 1.25 -3.93 -1.92
CA GLU A 532 2.15 -4.83 -1.19
C GLU A 532 2.70 -4.23 0.10
N HIS A 533 2.67 -2.90 0.22
CA HIS A 533 3.17 -2.19 1.41
C HIS A 533 2.12 -1.98 2.50
N ALA A 534 0.91 -2.50 2.33
CA ALA A 534 -0.21 -2.27 3.24
C ALA A 534 0.10 -2.57 4.71
N VAL A 535 0.74 -3.69 5.00
CA VAL A 535 1.08 -4.15 6.35
C VAL A 535 2.57 -4.02 6.68
N LEU A 536 3.33 -3.40 5.80
CA LEU A 536 4.75 -3.11 5.95
C LEU A 536 4.97 -1.61 6.08
N HIS A 537 5.46 -0.95 5.02
CA HIS A 537 5.78 0.47 5.02
C HIS A 537 4.62 1.35 5.51
N LEU A 538 3.40 1.14 5.01
CA LEU A 538 2.26 1.99 5.35
C LEU A 538 1.88 1.89 6.83
N LEU A 539 1.93 0.68 7.38
CA LEU A 539 1.64 0.47 8.80
C LEU A 539 2.73 1.07 9.69
N TYR A 540 4.00 0.83 9.36
CA TYR A 540 5.14 1.35 10.12
C TYR A 540 5.23 2.87 10.06
N ALA A 541 4.97 3.47 8.89
CA ALA A 541 4.95 4.93 8.74
C ALA A 541 3.84 5.57 9.60
N ARG A 542 2.65 4.96 9.62
CA ARG A 542 1.55 5.41 10.47
C ARG A 542 1.91 5.34 11.95
N PHE A 543 2.57 4.27 12.36
CA PHE A 543 3.05 4.11 13.74
C PHE A 543 4.05 5.22 14.11
N TRP A 544 5.08 5.42 13.31
CA TRP A 544 6.07 6.47 13.58
C TRP A 544 5.46 7.86 13.58
N HIS A 545 4.55 8.11 12.67
CA HIS A 545 3.84 9.39 12.62
C HIS A 545 3.07 9.68 13.93
N LYS A 546 2.39 8.66 14.47
CA LYS A 546 1.67 8.79 15.74
C LYS A 546 2.61 9.04 16.93
N VAL A 547 3.77 8.41 16.93
CA VAL A 547 4.80 8.68 17.94
C VAL A 547 5.29 10.13 17.82
N LEU A 548 5.53 10.59 16.61
CA LEU A 548 5.95 11.98 16.36
C LEU A 548 4.84 12.98 16.71
N TYR A 549 3.59 12.59 16.54
CA TYR A 549 2.44 13.36 17.02
C TYR A 549 2.45 13.48 18.54
N ASP A 550 2.70 12.38 19.24
CA ASP A 550 2.72 12.36 20.71
C ASP A 550 3.88 13.19 21.29
N VAL A 551 5.02 13.23 20.62
CA VAL A 551 6.17 14.06 21.04
C VAL A 551 6.11 15.50 20.51
N GLY A 552 5.04 15.86 19.79
CA GLY A 552 4.79 17.23 19.36
C GLY A 552 5.52 17.69 18.11
N VAL A 553 6.08 16.78 17.33
CA VAL A 553 6.79 17.11 16.07
C VAL A 553 5.79 17.39 14.94
N VAL A 554 4.76 16.59 14.82
CA VAL A 554 3.71 16.74 13.80
C VAL A 554 2.37 17.03 14.44
N HIS A 555 1.48 17.73 13.73
CA HIS A 555 0.18 18.16 14.24
C HIS A 555 -0.98 17.30 13.74
N THR A 556 -0.73 16.39 12.80
CA THR A 556 -1.75 15.49 12.27
C THR A 556 -1.60 14.09 12.86
N LYS A 557 -2.72 13.41 13.06
CA LYS A 557 -2.73 12.03 13.57
C LYS A 557 -2.28 11.02 12.52
N GLU A 558 -2.49 11.34 11.24
CA GLU A 558 -2.19 10.46 10.11
C GLU A 558 -1.27 11.16 9.10
N PRO A 559 -0.37 10.39 8.48
CA PRO A 559 0.57 10.98 7.51
C PRO A 559 -0.02 11.20 6.13
N PHE A 560 -0.88 10.29 5.65
CA PHE A 560 -1.35 10.23 4.26
C PHE A 560 -2.88 10.24 4.23
N GLN A 561 -3.47 11.27 3.62
CA GLN A 561 -4.92 11.41 3.58
C GLN A 561 -5.56 10.47 2.57
N LYS A 562 -5.17 10.59 1.30
CA LYS A 562 -5.67 9.73 0.22
C LYS A 562 -4.57 8.80 -0.26
N LEU A 563 -4.92 7.54 -0.41
CA LEU A 563 -4.02 6.52 -0.95
C LEU A 563 -4.65 5.91 -2.20
N PHE A 564 -3.84 5.72 -3.23
CA PHE A 564 -4.24 5.01 -4.43
C PHE A 564 -3.20 3.95 -4.78
N ASN A 565 -3.66 2.73 -5.06
CA ASN A 565 -2.79 1.64 -5.48
C ASN A 565 -2.93 1.41 -6.97
N GLN A 566 -1.85 1.68 -7.72
CA GLN A 566 -1.81 1.35 -9.14
C GLN A 566 -1.66 -0.16 -9.33
N GLY A 567 -2.14 -0.65 -10.48
CA GLY A 567 -1.93 -2.01 -10.91
C GLY A 567 -0.49 -2.25 -11.38
N MET A 568 -0.23 -3.46 -11.80
CA MET A 568 1.09 -3.87 -12.27
C MET A 568 1.12 -3.92 -13.80
N ILE A 569 2.20 -3.48 -14.41
CA ILE A 569 2.46 -3.71 -15.84
C ILE A 569 3.17 -5.05 -15.97
N LEU A 570 2.48 -5.98 -16.64
CA LEU A 570 2.97 -7.33 -16.89
C LEU A 570 3.70 -7.41 -18.23
N GLY A 571 4.49 -8.45 -18.43
CA GLY A 571 5.05 -8.78 -19.74
C GLY A 571 3.95 -9.10 -20.76
N GLU A 572 4.30 -9.18 -22.05
CA GLU A 572 3.35 -9.43 -23.14
C GLU A 572 2.51 -10.70 -22.96
N ASN A 573 3.03 -11.67 -22.22
CA ASN A 573 2.36 -12.96 -21.94
C ASN A 573 1.60 -12.99 -20.60
N ASN A 574 1.28 -11.84 -20.02
CA ASN A 574 0.62 -11.68 -18.71
C ASN A 574 1.44 -12.19 -17.51
N GLU A 575 2.73 -12.36 -17.66
CA GLU A 575 3.61 -12.73 -16.56
C GLU A 575 4.28 -11.51 -15.97
N LYS A 576 4.53 -11.54 -14.66
CA LYS A 576 5.29 -10.49 -13.97
C LYS A 576 6.65 -10.32 -14.63
N MET A 577 7.04 -9.08 -14.90
CA MET A 577 8.37 -8.78 -15.42
C MET A 577 9.43 -9.09 -14.37
N SER A 578 10.45 -9.85 -14.77
CA SER A 578 11.61 -10.13 -13.93
C SER A 578 12.85 -10.38 -14.80
N LYS A 579 14.02 -10.09 -14.24
CA LYS A 579 15.30 -10.36 -14.92
C LYS A 579 15.47 -11.83 -15.27
N SER A 580 15.06 -12.72 -14.35
CA SER A 580 15.19 -14.17 -14.55
C SER A 580 14.35 -14.69 -15.71
N LYS A 581 13.25 -14.04 -16.03
CA LYS A 581 12.37 -14.39 -17.16
C LYS A 581 12.78 -13.72 -18.47
N GLY A 582 13.66 -12.73 -18.42
CA GLY A 582 14.12 -11.99 -19.60
C GLY A 582 13.04 -11.16 -20.28
N ASN A 583 11.96 -10.82 -19.58
CA ASN A 583 10.80 -10.10 -20.11
C ASN A 583 10.71 -8.64 -19.64
N VAL A 584 11.76 -8.11 -19.02
CA VAL A 584 11.81 -6.72 -18.55
C VAL A 584 11.97 -5.78 -19.73
N VAL A 585 11.13 -4.74 -19.79
CA VAL A 585 11.24 -3.67 -20.77
C VAL A 585 11.90 -2.46 -20.12
N ASN A 586 13.00 -1.98 -20.70
CA ASN A 586 13.75 -0.83 -20.20
C ASN A 586 13.13 0.47 -20.74
N PRO A 587 12.74 1.41 -19.87
CA PRO A 587 12.18 2.68 -20.34
C PRO A 587 13.14 3.50 -21.21
N ASP A 588 14.46 3.36 -21.06
CA ASP A 588 15.43 4.06 -21.91
C ASP A 588 15.25 3.74 -23.39
N GLU A 589 15.00 2.48 -23.73
CA GLU A 589 14.77 2.03 -25.10
C GLU A 589 13.50 2.68 -25.69
N ILE A 590 12.45 2.79 -24.88
CA ILE A 590 11.19 3.38 -25.31
C ILE A 590 11.31 4.90 -25.45
N VAL A 591 12.01 5.56 -24.55
CA VAL A 591 12.25 7.01 -24.62
C VAL A 591 13.05 7.34 -25.91
N GLU A 592 14.04 6.52 -26.24
CA GLU A 592 14.82 6.71 -27.47
C GLU A 592 13.98 6.49 -28.73
N SER A 593 13.23 5.39 -28.79
CA SER A 593 12.49 4.99 -29.99
C SER A 593 11.18 5.78 -30.19
N HIS A 594 10.41 5.99 -29.14
CA HIS A 594 9.06 6.55 -29.20
C HIS A 594 8.93 7.89 -28.48
N GLY A 595 9.80 8.17 -27.52
CA GLY A 595 9.76 9.38 -26.70
C GLY A 595 9.11 9.18 -25.34
N ALA A 596 9.47 10.03 -24.39
CA ALA A 596 8.93 10.03 -23.03
C ALA A 596 7.43 10.31 -23.02
N ASP A 597 6.96 11.28 -23.80
CA ASP A 597 5.54 11.60 -23.91
C ASP A 597 4.72 10.42 -24.40
N THR A 598 5.23 9.65 -25.35
CA THR A 598 4.57 8.44 -25.85
C THR A 598 4.45 7.38 -24.75
N LEU A 599 5.52 7.14 -24.00
CA LEU A 599 5.50 6.17 -22.90
C LEU A 599 4.48 6.58 -21.82
N ARG A 600 4.50 7.82 -21.42
CA ARG A 600 3.56 8.37 -20.43
C ARG A 600 2.11 8.22 -20.90
N LEU A 601 1.83 8.61 -22.14
CA LEU A 601 0.50 8.48 -22.73
C LEU A 601 0.04 7.03 -22.81
N TYR A 602 0.92 6.14 -23.26
CA TYR A 602 0.61 4.72 -23.38
C TYR A 602 0.25 4.11 -22.02
N GLU A 603 1.06 4.34 -21.00
CA GLU A 603 0.84 3.75 -19.67
C GLU A 603 -0.46 4.26 -19.03
N MET A 604 -0.87 5.47 -19.32
CA MET A 604 -2.11 6.04 -18.82
C MET A 604 -3.35 5.62 -19.64
N PHE A 605 -3.14 5.23 -20.90
CA PHE A 605 -4.24 4.87 -21.81
C PHE A 605 -4.54 3.38 -21.87
N MET A 606 -3.59 2.52 -21.53
CA MET A 606 -3.71 1.06 -21.70
C MET A 606 -4.87 0.43 -20.92
N GLY A 607 -5.37 1.09 -19.89
CA GLY A 607 -6.49 0.63 -19.08
C GLY A 607 -6.65 1.42 -17.79
N PRO A 608 -7.58 1.01 -16.92
CA PRO A 608 -7.72 1.62 -15.60
C PRO A 608 -6.41 1.54 -14.81
N LEU A 609 -6.08 2.61 -14.09
CA LEU A 609 -4.81 2.69 -13.35
C LEU A 609 -4.65 1.59 -12.30
N GLU A 610 -5.74 1.17 -11.68
CA GLU A 610 -5.77 0.11 -10.66
C GLU A 610 -5.64 -1.31 -11.23
N ALA A 611 -5.79 -1.48 -12.54
CA ALA A 611 -5.75 -2.80 -13.19
C ALA A 611 -4.32 -3.22 -13.55
N SER A 612 -4.03 -4.51 -13.40
CA SER A 612 -2.81 -5.10 -13.94
C SER A 612 -3.00 -5.42 -15.41
N ILE A 613 -2.14 -4.91 -16.27
CA ILE A 613 -2.30 -4.95 -17.72
C ILE A 613 -1.00 -5.37 -18.39
N ALA A 614 -1.11 -6.21 -19.40
CA ALA A 614 0.03 -6.68 -20.18
C ALA A 614 0.61 -5.56 -21.06
N TRP A 615 1.93 -5.47 -21.13
CA TRP A 615 2.64 -4.59 -22.05
C TRP A 615 2.27 -4.92 -23.50
N SER A 616 2.01 -3.90 -24.30
CA SER A 616 1.66 -4.05 -25.73
C SER A 616 2.45 -3.07 -26.61
N THR A 617 3.32 -3.58 -27.46
CA THR A 617 4.07 -2.76 -28.42
C THR A 617 3.12 -2.08 -29.42
N ASN A 618 2.04 -2.76 -29.82
CA ASN A 618 1.02 -2.18 -30.71
C ASN A 618 0.31 -0.98 -30.05
N GLY A 619 0.02 -1.07 -28.77
CA GLY A 619 -0.56 0.04 -28.00
C GLY A 619 0.40 1.23 -27.92
N LEU A 620 1.68 0.96 -27.73
CA LEU A 620 2.73 1.98 -27.72
C LEU A 620 2.77 2.73 -29.06
N ASP A 621 2.79 2.01 -30.18
CA ASP A 621 2.77 2.58 -31.53
C ASP A 621 1.49 3.39 -31.77
N GLY A 622 0.34 2.92 -31.26
CA GLY A 622 -0.92 3.64 -31.32
C GLY A 622 -0.87 4.98 -30.59
N SER A 623 -0.23 5.01 -29.43
CA SER A 623 -0.05 6.24 -28.63
C SER A 623 0.86 7.23 -29.40
N ARG A 624 1.92 6.75 -30.02
CA ARG A 624 2.78 7.60 -30.87
C ARG A 624 2.01 8.18 -32.04
N ARG A 625 1.20 7.38 -32.71
CA ARG A 625 0.35 7.85 -33.81
C ARG A 625 -0.61 8.95 -33.37
N PHE A 626 -1.17 8.85 -32.19
CA PHE A 626 -2.03 9.91 -31.64
C PHE A 626 -1.27 11.22 -31.46
N LEU A 627 -0.06 11.18 -30.89
CA LEU A 627 0.79 12.37 -30.74
C LEU A 627 1.19 12.97 -32.09
N ASP A 628 1.54 12.15 -33.04
CA ASP A 628 1.85 12.60 -34.40
C ASP A 628 0.62 13.24 -35.06
N ARG A 629 -0.56 12.70 -34.80
CA ARG A 629 -1.82 13.23 -35.31
C ARG A 629 -2.14 14.61 -34.69
N ILE A 630 -1.92 14.77 -33.39
CA ILE A 630 -2.04 16.08 -32.71
C ILE A 630 -1.06 17.09 -33.34
N TRP A 631 0.18 16.68 -33.50
CA TRP A 631 1.22 17.53 -34.07
C TRP A 631 0.85 18.00 -35.48
N ARG A 632 0.43 17.10 -36.35
CA ARG A 632 0.05 17.44 -37.74
C ARG A 632 -1.18 18.35 -37.82
N LEU A 633 -2.09 18.24 -36.86
CA LEU A 633 -3.26 19.13 -36.82
C LEU A 633 -2.87 20.58 -36.51
N PHE A 634 -1.93 20.78 -35.61
CA PHE A 634 -1.59 22.11 -35.13
C PHE A 634 -0.34 22.73 -35.80
N VAL A 635 0.53 21.93 -36.37
CA VAL A 635 1.83 22.36 -36.93
C VAL A 635 1.96 21.93 -38.39
N ASN A 636 2.27 22.90 -39.25
CA ASN A 636 2.55 22.66 -40.68
C ASN A 636 3.91 21.96 -40.87
N GLU A 637 4.15 21.43 -42.07
CA GLU A 637 5.42 20.80 -42.42
C GLU A 637 6.63 21.71 -42.26
N ASN A 638 6.46 23.02 -42.44
CA ASN A 638 7.52 24.04 -42.29
C ASN A 638 7.76 24.45 -40.82
N GLY A 639 7.01 23.85 -39.88
CA GLY A 639 7.15 24.14 -38.46
C GLY A 639 6.32 25.30 -37.94
N SER A 640 5.59 26.01 -38.79
CA SER A 640 4.67 27.08 -38.40
C SER A 640 3.30 26.51 -37.94
N LEU A 641 2.54 27.30 -37.16
CA LEU A 641 1.18 26.92 -36.78
C LEU A 641 0.29 26.79 -38.03
N ASN A 642 -0.64 25.83 -37.97
CA ASN A 642 -1.67 25.66 -38.97
C ASN A 642 -2.53 26.93 -39.06
N GLU A 643 -2.76 27.42 -40.27
CA GLU A 643 -3.56 28.63 -40.56
C GLU A 643 -5.01 28.52 -40.09
N LYS A 644 -5.52 27.32 -39.88
CA LYS A 644 -6.83 27.07 -39.30
C LYS A 644 -6.99 27.64 -37.88
N ILE A 645 -5.90 27.79 -37.16
CA ILE A 645 -5.90 28.29 -35.78
C ILE A 645 -6.05 29.81 -35.83
N LYS A 646 -7.17 30.30 -35.44
CA LYS A 646 -7.56 31.72 -35.49
C LYS A 646 -8.35 32.16 -34.28
N ASP A 647 -8.31 33.43 -33.98
CA ASP A 647 -9.15 34.05 -32.97
C ASP A 647 -10.60 34.22 -33.53
N VAL A 648 -11.33 33.11 -33.56
CA VAL A 648 -12.68 33.01 -34.10
C VAL A 648 -13.57 32.20 -33.17
N GLU A 649 -14.88 32.25 -33.41
CA GLU A 649 -15.82 31.36 -32.73
C GLU A 649 -16.19 30.23 -33.70
N ASN A 650 -16.33 29.01 -33.14
CA ASN A 650 -16.83 27.84 -33.90
C ASN A 650 -17.86 27.11 -33.04
N THR A 651 -19.13 27.35 -33.29
CA THR A 651 -20.22 26.76 -32.50
C THR A 651 -20.29 25.23 -32.63
N ASN A 652 -19.79 24.67 -33.74
CA ASN A 652 -19.75 23.21 -33.90
C ASN A 652 -18.76 22.50 -32.98
N LEU A 653 -17.69 23.18 -32.58
CA LEU A 653 -16.70 22.65 -31.64
C LEU A 653 -17.01 23.01 -30.17
N GLU A 654 -17.90 23.96 -29.93
CA GLU A 654 -18.15 24.50 -28.58
C GLU A 654 -18.56 23.41 -27.59
N LYS A 655 -19.55 22.62 -27.97
CA LYS A 655 -20.06 21.55 -27.10
C LYS A 655 -18.98 20.50 -26.79
N VAL A 656 -18.33 19.95 -27.79
CA VAL A 656 -17.31 18.93 -27.60
C VAL A 656 -16.11 19.46 -26.82
N TYR A 657 -15.75 20.72 -27.01
CA TYR A 657 -14.70 21.38 -26.21
C TYR A 657 -15.07 21.44 -24.73
N HIS A 658 -16.24 21.96 -24.39
CA HIS A 658 -16.67 22.07 -23.01
C HIS A 658 -16.89 20.71 -22.34
N GLN A 659 -17.42 19.74 -23.09
CA GLN A 659 -17.51 18.34 -22.62
C GLN A 659 -16.11 17.75 -22.33
N THR A 660 -15.14 18.05 -23.18
CA THR A 660 -13.76 17.56 -23.00
C THR A 660 -13.13 18.19 -21.77
N VAL A 661 -13.28 19.50 -21.56
CA VAL A 661 -12.74 20.17 -20.37
C VAL A 661 -13.33 19.56 -19.10
N LYS A 662 -14.63 19.37 -19.05
CA LYS A 662 -15.33 18.77 -17.91
C LYS A 662 -14.82 17.35 -17.65
N LYS A 663 -14.84 16.51 -18.67
CA LYS A 663 -14.45 15.09 -18.59
C LYS A 663 -13.01 14.93 -18.14
N VAL A 664 -12.08 15.65 -18.78
CA VAL A 664 -10.65 15.58 -18.47
C VAL A 664 -10.39 16.06 -17.04
N THR A 665 -11.02 17.17 -16.63
CA THR A 665 -10.85 17.71 -15.27
C THR A 665 -11.30 16.69 -14.23
N GLU A 666 -12.51 16.14 -14.38
CA GLU A 666 -13.08 15.17 -13.46
C GLU A 666 -12.28 13.86 -13.45
N ASP A 667 -11.85 13.39 -14.62
CA ASP A 667 -11.11 12.13 -14.77
C ASP A 667 -9.69 12.24 -14.22
N TYR A 668 -9.00 13.36 -14.40
CA TYR A 668 -7.68 13.56 -13.76
C TYR A 668 -7.80 13.60 -12.25
N GLU A 669 -8.78 14.32 -11.70
CA GLU A 669 -9.06 14.33 -10.27
C GLU A 669 -9.35 12.92 -9.73
N GLY A 670 -10.08 12.12 -10.49
CA GLY A 670 -10.46 10.75 -10.13
C GLY A 670 -9.48 9.67 -10.53
N LEU A 671 -8.32 10.03 -11.06
CA LEU A 671 -7.30 9.07 -11.52
C LEU A 671 -7.81 8.12 -12.62
N ARG A 672 -8.73 8.59 -13.46
CA ARG A 672 -9.29 7.85 -14.59
C ARG A 672 -8.69 8.39 -15.89
N PHE A 673 -7.39 8.19 -16.04
CA PHE A 673 -6.63 8.79 -17.15
C PHE A 673 -6.98 8.20 -18.52
N ASN A 674 -7.28 6.92 -18.58
CA ASN A 674 -7.64 6.25 -19.85
C ASN A 674 -8.89 6.86 -20.48
N THR A 675 -9.91 7.17 -19.68
CA THR A 675 -11.16 7.78 -20.19
C THR A 675 -10.97 9.26 -20.54
N ALA A 676 -10.10 9.98 -19.81
CA ALA A 676 -9.71 11.35 -20.18
C ALA A 676 -9.03 11.38 -21.54
N ILE A 677 -8.11 10.47 -21.79
CA ILE A 677 -7.39 10.38 -23.08
C ILE A 677 -8.37 10.04 -24.21
N SER A 678 -9.30 9.12 -23.98
CA SER A 678 -10.36 8.79 -24.95
C SER A 678 -11.16 10.02 -25.32
N GLN A 679 -11.51 10.85 -24.35
CA GLN A 679 -12.25 12.10 -24.60
C GLN A 679 -11.40 13.11 -25.38
N MET A 680 -10.10 13.20 -25.12
CA MET A 680 -9.20 14.05 -25.91
C MET A 680 -9.11 13.58 -27.36
N MET A 681 -9.16 12.27 -27.60
CA MET A 681 -9.23 11.70 -28.96
C MET A 681 -10.50 12.11 -29.69
N VAL A 682 -11.63 12.13 -28.99
CA VAL A 682 -12.91 12.60 -29.53
C VAL A 682 -12.80 14.05 -29.95
N PHE A 683 -12.22 14.91 -29.11
CA PHE A 683 -12.00 16.33 -29.47
C PHE A 683 -11.12 16.49 -30.72
N ILE A 684 -10.03 15.76 -30.80
CA ILE A 684 -9.11 15.81 -31.96
C ILE A 684 -9.82 15.36 -33.25
N ASN A 685 -10.66 14.32 -33.18
CA ASN A 685 -11.45 13.86 -34.32
C ASN A 685 -12.37 14.96 -34.83
N GLU A 686 -13.06 15.66 -33.93
CA GLU A 686 -13.92 16.76 -34.30
C GLU A 686 -13.13 17.98 -34.82
N ALA A 687 -11.98 18.26 -34.24
CA ALA A 687 -11.09 19.33 -34.66
C ALA A 687 -10.56 19.13 -36.09
N TYR A 688 -10.29 17.90 -36.49
CA TYR A 688 -9.91 17.58 -37.88
C TYR A 688 -11.00 17.89 -38.92
N LYS A 689 -12.25 17.80 -38.54
CA LYS A 689 -13.40 18.11 -39.37
C LYS A 689 -13.66 19.60 -39.50
N ALA A 690 -13.15 20.40 -38.62
CA ALA A 690 -13.40 21.85 -38.58
C ALA A 690 -12.59 22.59 -39.63
N GLU A 691 -13.17 23.61 -40.25
CA GLU A 691 -12.49 24.51 -41.16
C GLU A 691 -11.63 25.54 -40.46
N GLU A 692 -12.09 25.98 -39.28
CA GLU A 692 -11.35 26.90 -38.43
C GLU A 692 -11.30 26.38 -36.98
N LEU A 693 -10.16 26.58 -36.35
CA LEU A 693 -9.92 26.17 -34.97
C LEU A 693 -9.78 27.41 -34.08
N PRO A 694 -10.73 27.65 -33.16
CA PRO A 694 -10.60 28.76 -32.23
C PRO A 694 -9.30 28.64 -31.40
N THR A 695 -8.50 29.70 -31.38
CA THR A 695 -7.24 29.72 -30.59
C THR A 695 -7.50 29.37 -29.13
N ALA A 696 -8.60 29.86 -28.55
CA ALA A 696 -8.97 29.55 -27.17
C ALA A 696 -9.15 28.04 -26.93
N TYR A 697 -9.72 27.31 -27.87
CA TYR A 697 -9.94 25.86 -27.76
C TYR A 697 -8.65 25.07 -27.97
N VAL A 698 -7.79 25.53 -28.86
CA VAL A 698 -6.46 24.94 -29.08
C VAL A 698 -5.63 25.11 -27.80
N GLU A 699 -5.59 26.30 -27.24
CA GLU A 699 -4.87 26.58 -25.98
C GLU A 699 -5.43 25.75 -24.82
N GLY A 700 -6.73 25.66 -24.70
CA GLY A 700 -7.39 24.83 -23.67
C GLY A 700 -7.06 23.36 -23.81
N PHE A 701 -7.06 22.85 -25.03
CA PHE A 701 -6.66 21.45 -25.31
C PHE A 701 -5.20 21.19 -24.96
N VAL A 702 -4.30 22.08 -25.34
CA VAL A 702 -2.85 21.95 -25.04
C VAL A 702 -2.63 21.97 -23.53
N LYS A 703 -3.37 22.78 -22.79
CA LYS A 703 -3.35 22.78 -21.32
C LYS A 703 -3.79 21.45 -20.73
N MET A 704 -4.85 20.84 -21.27
CA MET A 704 -5.31 19.52 -20.82
C MET A 704 -4.35 18.39 -21.17
N LEU A 705 -3.64 18.52 -22.29
CA LEU A 705 -2.66 17.56 -22.77
C LEU A 705 -1.37 17.61 -21.92
N ALA A 706 -0.99 18.78 -21.45
CA ALA A 706 0.28 19.05 -20.77
C ALA A 706 0.56 18.12 -19.59
N PRO A 707 -0.38 17.80 -18.70
CA PRO A 707 -0.11 16.90 -17.58
C PRO A 707 0.35 15.50 -18.01
N ILE A 708 -0.19 14.96 -19.09
CA ILE A 708 0.19 13.63 -19.61
C ILE A 708 1.46 13.70 -20.47
N THR A 709 1.48 14.64 -21.44
CA THR A 709 2.57 14.76 -22.42
C THR A 709 3.16 16.17 -22.39
N PRO A 710 3.96 16.47 -21.35
CA PRO A 710 4.39 17.84 -21.09
C PRO A 710 5.35 18.41 -22.15
N HIS A 711 6.13 17.58 -22.81
CA HIS A 711 7.13 18.06 -23.76
C HIS A 711 6.48 18.61 -25.04
N ILE A 712 5.59 17.82 -25.65
CA ILE A 712 4.85 18.26 -26.84
C ILE A 712 3.95 19.46 -26.50
N ALA A 713 3.34 19.47 -25.32
CA ALA A 713 2.50 20.56 -24.87
C ALA A 713 3.28 21.86 -24.68
N GLU A 714 4.47 21.81 -24.11
CA GLU A 714 5.35 22.99 -23.99
C GLU A 714 5.73 23.53 -25.37
N GLU A 715 6.08 22.65 -26.32
CA GLU A 715 6.45 23.07 -27.67
C GLU A 715 5.27 23.71 -28.40
N LEU A 716 4.08 23.13 -28.32
CA LEU A 716 2.87 23.71 -28.90
C LEU A 716 2.51 25.06 -28.26
N TRP A 717 2.67 25.17 -26.94
CA TRP A 717 2.41 26.39 -26.19
C TRP A 717 3.35 27.52 -26.62
N ALA A 718 4.63 27.22 -26.80
CA ALA A 718 5.60 28.19 -27.33
C ALA A 718 5.24 28.63 -28.76
N LYS A 719 4.82 27.71 -29.61
CA LYS A 719 4.39 28.00 -30.98
C LYS A 719 3.12 28.87 -31.03
N LEU A 720 2.27 28.78 -30.01
CA LEU A 720 1.08 29.64 -29.85
C LEU A 720 1.44 31.05 -29.40
N GLY A 721 2.74 31.38 -29.24
CA GLY A 721 3.23 32.70 -28.93
C GLY A 721 3.46 32.99 -27.45
N HIS A 722 3.39 32.01 -26.61
CA HIS A 722 3.65 32.16 -25.17
C HIS A 722 5.15 32.07 -24.88
N SER A 723 5.65 33.03 -24.12
CA SER A 723 7.06 33.09 -23.70
C SER A 723 7.34 32.33 -22.41
N GLU A 724 6.32 32.10 -21.60
CA GLU A 724 6.44 31.39 -20.31
C GLU A 724 6.00 29.94 -20.46
N SER A 725 6.50 29.09 -19.55
CA SER A 725 6.12 27.68 -19.49
C SER A 725 4.61 27.49 -19.28
N ILE A 726 4.04 26.49 -19.91
CA ILE A 726 2.65 26.07 -19.72
C ILE A 726 2.38 25.60 -18.28
N THR A 727 3.39 25.27 -17.55
CA THR A 727 3.29 24.67 -16.18
C THR A 727 2.37 25.46 -15.25
N TYR A 728 2.40 26.78 -15.33
CA TYR A 728 1.59 27.66 -14.45
C TYR A 728 0.47 28.39 -15.21
N ALA A 729 0.20 28.00 -16.45
CA ALA A 729 -0.95 28.55 -17.18
C ALA A 729 -2.26 28.13 -16.50
N ALA A 730 -3.26 29.00 -16.51
CA ALA A 730 -4.53 28.70 -15.84
C ALA A 730 -5.27 27.53 -16.48
N TRP A 731 -5.67 26.54 -15.68
CA TRP A 731 -6.44 25.40 -16.13
C TRP A 731 -7.73 25.86 -16.84
N PRO A 732 -8.12 25.25 -17.97
CA PRO A 732 -9.29 25.68 -18.70
C PRO A 732 -10.58 25.45 -17.91
N ALA A 733 -11.49 26.38 -18.05
CA ALA A 733 -12.83 26.29 -17.47
C ALA A 733 -13.85 25.84 -18.52
N TYR A 734 -14.93 25.23 -18.08
CA TYR A 734 -16.05 24.88 -18.96
C TYR A 734 -17.33 25.58 -18.51
N ASP A 735 -18.22 25.77 -19.45
CA ASP A 735 -19.53 26.37 -19.22
C ASP A 735 -20.62 25.29 -19.24
N GLU A 736 -21.28 25.08 -18.11
CA GLU A 736 -22.35 24.08 -17.94
C GLU A 736 -23.46 24.24 -19.00
N ALA A 737 -23.80 25.47 -19.36
CA ALA A 737 -24.85 25.76 -20.35
C ALA A 737 -24.50 25.24 -21.75
N LYS A 738 -23.19 25.01 -22.03
CA LYS A 738 -22.71 24.56 -23.34
C LYS A 738 -22.54 23.05 -23.44
N LEU A 739 -22.79 22.31 -22.35
CA LEU A 739 -22.72 20.86 -22.30
C LEU A 739 -23.99 20.18 -22.83
N VAL A 740 -25.12 20.90 -22.83
CA VAL A 740 -26.43 20.34 -23.12
C VAL A 740 -26.71 20.41 -24.61
N ASP A 741 -27.18 19.30 -25.16
CA ASP A 741 -27.70 19.27 -26.54
C ASP A 741 -28.99 20.09 -26.62
N ASP A 742 -29.12 20.92 -27.65
CA ASP A 742 -30.37 21.58 -27.95
C ASP A 742 -31.42 20.55 -28.37
N GLU A 743 -31.02 19.46 -28.94
CA GLU A 743 -31.86 18.35 -29.36
C GLU A 743 -31.32 17.02 -28.85
N VAL A 744 -32.23 16.09 -28.52
CA VAL A 744 -31.91 14.73 -28.12
C VAL A 744 -32.69 13.73 -28.97
N GLU A 745 -32.13 12.55 -29.23
CA GLU A 745 -32.81 11.47 -29.88
C GLU A 745 -33.73 10.75 -28.90
N ILE A 746 -34.99 10.61 -29.26
CA ILE A 746 -35.92 9.74 -28.53
C ILE A 746 -36.38 8.61 -29.42
N VAL A 747 -36.86 7.52 -28.81
CA VAL A 747 -37.54 6.41 -29.51
C VAL A 747 -39.05 6.56 -29.35
N VAL A 748 -39.77 6.27 -30.41
CA VAL A 748 -41.22 6.18 -30.34
C VAL A 748 -41.63 4.71 -30.48
N GLN A 749 -42.37 4.25 -29.49
CA GLN A 749 -42.87 2.88 -29.42
C GLN A 749 -44.38 2.85 -29.68
N VAL A 750 -44.85 1.80 -30.34
CA VAL A 750 -46.26 1.47 -30.42
C VAL A 750 -46.45 0.09 -29.77
N ASN A 751 -47.22 0.07 -28.69
CA ASN A 751 -47.43 -1.14 -27.88
C ASN A 751 -46.14 -1.78 -27.40
N GLY A 752 -45.17 -0.95 -26.98
CA GLY A 752 -43.90 -1.35 -26.45
C GLY A 752 -42.81 -1.72 -27.46
N LYS A 753 -43.09 -1.66 -28.75
CA LYS A 753 -42.15 -1.95 -29.84
C LYS A 753 -41.68 -0.64 -30.51
N ILE A 754 -40.38 -0.51 -30.70
CA ILE A 754 -39.78 0.67 -31.33
C ILE A 754 -40.24 0.73 -32.80
N LYS A 755 -40.86 1.84 -33.19
CA LYS A 755 -41.37 2.06 -34.55
C LYS A 755 -40.70 3.27 -35.21
N ALA A 756 -40.15 4.20 -34.46
CA ALA A 756 -39.47 5.37 -34.99
C ALA A 756 -38.40 5.90 -34.02
N LYS A 757 -37.46 6.62 -34.55
CA LYS A 757 -36.49 7.39 -33.79
C LYS A 757 -36.53 8.83 -34.30
N MET A 758 -36.46 9.82 -33.42
CA MET A 758 -36.54 11.19 -33.85
C MET A 758 -35.77 12.12 -32.92
N MET A 759 -35.33 13.23 -33.50
CA MET A 759 -34.70 14.30 -32.74
C MET A 759 -35.78 15.26 -32.24
N VAL A 760 -35.74 15.57 -30.95
CA VAL A 760 -36.67 16.48 -30.30
C VAL A 760 -35.90 17.47 -29.44
N PRO A 761 -36.45 18.68 -29.13
CA PRO A 761 -35.81 19.59 -28.21
C PRO A 761 -35.53 18.92 -26.86
N ALA A 762 -34.33 19.11 -26.33
CA ALA A 762 -33.89 18.47 -25.06
C ALA A 762 -34.77 18.85 -23.87
N ASP A 763 -35.39 20.07 -23.91
CA ASP A 763 -36.25 20.63 -22.90
C ASP A 763 -37.74 20.37 -23.13
N ALA A 764 -38.10 19.59 -24.16
CA ALA A 764 -39.49 19.28 -24.48
C ALA A 764 -40.18 18.56 -23.31
N ASN A 765 -41.32 19.09 -22.87
CA ASN A 765 -42.16 18.47 -21.87
C ASN A 765 -42.99 17.31 -22.44
N ARG A 766 -43.75 16.64 -21.61
CA ARG A 766 -44.59 15.50 -22.00
C ARG A 766 -45.59 15.83 -23.11
N GLU A 767 -46.27 16.96 -23.00
CA GLU A 767 -47.26 17.40 -23.99
C GLU A 767 -46.63 17.66 -25.35
N THR A 768 -45.47 18.37 -25.35
CA THR A 768 -44.72 18.64 -26.59
C THR A 768 -44.24 17.36 -27.26
N LEU A 769 -43.70 16.43 -26.46
CA LEU A 769 -43.26 15.09 -26.98
C LEU A 769 -44.42 14.30 -27.59
N GLU A 770 -45.60 14.30 -26.95
CA GLU A 770 -46.78 13.64 -27.46
C GLU A 770 -47.21 14.25 -28.82
N GLN A 771 -47.23 15.60 -28.91
CA GLN A 771 -47.57 16.27 -30.15
C GLN A 771 -46.59 15.97 -31.28
N ILE A 772 -45.28 15.96 -30.99
CA ILE A 772 -44.25 15.66 -31.99
C ILE A 772 -44.37 14.20 -32.45
N ALA A 773 -44.50 13.25 -31.52
CA ALA A 773 -44.61 11.85 -31.85
C ALA A 773 -45.88 11.56 -32.67
N MET A 774 -47.01 12.10 -32.27
CA MET A 774 -48.29 11.89 -32.97
C MET A 774 -48.35 12.60 -34.33
N GLY A 775 -47.54 13.60 -34.54
CA GLY A 775 -47.42 14.32 -35.81
C GLY A 775 -46.46 13.68 -36.82
N ASP A 776 -45.68 12.68 -36.42
CA ASP A 776 -44.70 12.04 -37.28
C ASP A 776 -45.37 11.08 -38.29
N VAL A 777 -44.92 11.15 -39.55
CA VAL A 777 -45.54 10.35 -40.65
C VAL A 777 -45.40 8.87 -40.41
N ALA A 778 -44.22 8.38 -39.98
CA ALA A 778 -43.99 6.99 -39.72
C ALA A 778 -44.85 6.46 -38.55
N VAL A 779 -45.02 7.27 -37.53
CA VAL A 779 -45.85 6.92 -36.35
C VAL A 779 -47.32 6.91 -36.77
N LYS A 780 -47.78 7.86 -37.58
CA LYS A 780 -49.15 7.87 -38.09
C LYS A 780 -49.48 6.61 -38.88
N GLU A 781 -48.57 6.12 -39.70
CA GLU A 781 -48.76 4.90 -40.48
C GLU A 781 -48.90 3.67 -39.57
N GLN A 782 -48.15 3.62 -38.44
CA GLN A 782 -48.19 2.51 -37.50
C GLN A 782 -49.48 2.44 -36.67
N ILE A 783 -50.15 3.55 -36.48
CA ILE A 783 -51.40 3.62 -35.69
C ILE A 783 -52.65 3.79 -36.58
N ASP A 784 -52.52 3.81 -37.91
CA ASP A 784 -53.60 3.94 -38.84
C ASP A 784 -54.60 2.75 -38.66
N GLY A 785 -55.89 3.12 -38.58
CA GLY A 785 -56.93 2.15 -38.33
C GLY A 785 -57.02 1.59 -36.88
N LYS A 786 -56.19 2.10 -35.99
CA LYS A 786 -56.17 1.76 -34.57
C LYS A 786 -56.70 2.86 -33.68
N THR A 787 -57.28 2.49 -32.55
CA THR A 787 -57.72 3.45 -31.55
C THR A 787 -56.62 3.66 -30.51
N VAL A 788 -56.14 4.89 -30.38
CA VAL A 788 -55.13 5.28 -29.37
C VAL A 788 -55.79 5.30 -27.99
N ARG A 789 -55.36 4.43 -27.08
CA ARG A 789 -55.90 4.32 -25.73
C ARG A 789 -55.12 5.18 -24.73
N LYS A 790 -53.81 5.29 -24.88
CA LYS A 790 -52.92 6.02 -23.97
C LYS A 790 -51.60 6.36 -24.67
N VAL A 791 -51.06 7.53 -24.32
CA VAL A 791 -49.73 7.94 -24.74
C VAL A 791 -48.90 8.20 -23.48
N ILE A 792 -47.75 7.56 -23.34
CA ILE A 792 -46.82 7.67 -22.22
C ILE A 792 -45.55 8.32 -22.74
N ALA A 793 -45.27 9.55 -22.31
CA ALA A 793 -44.07 10.29 -22.69
C ALA A 793 -43.11 10.37 -21.50
N VAL A 794 -41.86 9.99 -21.72
CA VAL A 794 -40.77 10.14 -20.74
C VAL A 794 -39.79 11.17 -21.31
N PRO A 795 -39.73 12.38 -20.77
CA PRO A 795 -38.86 13.45 -21.29
C PRO A 795 -37.40 12.99 -21.50
N GLY A 796 -36.85 13.30 -22.66
CA GLY A 796 -35.48 12.94 -23.04
C GLY A 796 -35.21 11.47 -23.35
N LYS A 797 -36.23 10.61 -23.31
CA LYS A 797 -36.07 9.16 -23.51
C LYS A 797 -36.96 8.54 -24.59
N LEU A 798 -38.26 8.54 -24.37
CA LEU A 798 -39.18 7.83 -25.26
C LEU A 798 -40.61 8.36 -25.18
N VAL A 799 -41.38 7.99 -26.21
CA VAL A 799 -42.82 8.09 -26.19
C VAL A 799 -43.38 6.67 -26.56
N ASN A 800 -44.26 6.15 -25.74
CA ASN A 800 -44.94 4.88 -26.01
C ASN A 800 -46.44 5.11 -26.26
N ILE A 801 -46.91 4.69 -27.40
CA ILE A 801 -48.31 4.81 -27.81
C ILE A 801 -48.98 3.47 -27.64
N VAL A 802 -49.98 3.40 -26.80
CA VAL A 802 -50.81 2.22 -26.63
C VAL A 802 -52.03 2.33 -27.52
N ALA A 803 -52.16 1.48 -28.55
CA ALA A 803 -53.21 1.49 -29.54
C ALA A 803 -53.69 0.08 -29.89
N ASN A 804 -55.01 -0.12 -30.17
CA ASN A 804 -55.60 -1.38 -30.53
C ASN A 804 -56.63 -1.27 -31.67
#